data_ce81e70d28e4653de49275a477937fa8
#
_entry.id   ce81e70d28e4653de49275a477937fa8
#
_cell.length_a   1.000
_cell.length_b   1.000
_cell.length_c   1.000
_cell.angle_alpha   90.00
_cell.angle_beta   90.00
_cell.angle_gamma   90.00
#
_symmetry.space_group_name_H-M   'P 1'
#
loop_
_entity.id
_entity.type
_entity.pdbx_description
1 polymer ?
#
loop_
_entity_poly.entity_id
_entity_poly.type
_entity_poly.pdbx_seq_one_letter_code
_entity_poly.pdbx_strand_id
1 'polypeptide(L)'
;MTAVQTSGAPGSSSSIRVRGQATINANAEPLYVIDGVIVQGNGASGSSFGLGDALGNGSVSTISPLSTINPADIVSMEILKDASATAIYGAQGANGVILITTKRGKAGEAKFTYDGMFAVSQQNRRVDMMNLREYAEFYNELVSVGEIYDANAYYADPSILGVGTNWQDAIFQTALQHQHQISASGGTDKVQYYVSGSYMDQEGTIIGSNFERFSVRTNLDAQLKKWLKLGVNATYSNTVDDLKLADGEAGIVFSSLNSIPDIPIYDVDGNFTSETREGLGSRVNPIAMAMLDDIILKRQKLTGNIFADVTPIKNLTWHTELGFDVSHSKSETYEPMVDLGNWQRGNNETRWQNNTNTFWQLKNYLTYANQWGKHNVTAMVGQEMWESRWEYQSIYNTKLPSDEVHNPSLGAGTPTIGSGFGSSAMASLFTRETYNYDDRYYLTYTYRYDGSSNFGPENRWAGFHSVAGSWRFTQEKWMENLEWWSNGKLRLGWGQTCNSNIGGYAWGSSISPMDSALGAGYRPANIANTAVQWESQTQWNFGLDLGFFQDRLNLTVDLYKKVSEDMLMSMQLPSYMGTQGNGSSALAAPKGNFGSIENKGLEITLDAHPFVGDFQWDSNFQISFNRNTLVALSGTTAASIVGYGQWSDVVCVSEIGKPLYNFYGYVVEGVYESLEDIENSPKTAKHPTNGVYNRANTVWVGDLKYKDINEDGVINEQDRTDIGSPLPKFTFGWNNTFRYKNFDLNIFLNGSYGNKVLNYSLMNGPSGGLASMRSAWVNQNNDAIKDRAQLTPIDPYKVYEDGSMWYNDITNVKVANSGTKTPRPTLNDPNDNDRLSTRYIEDGSYLRIKNLTLGYTFPKKWMQKAHFDNIRVYCNIQNLYTFTKYSGYDPEVGASTQDSSGYAYGVDNGRYPSPTTYSFGVSLTF
;
A
#
# COMPACT_ATOMS: atom_id res chain seq x y z
N MET A 1 -8.51 1.37 12.60
CA MET A 1 -8.26 1.00 11.20
C MET A 1 -7.30 2.01 10.60
N THR A 2 -6.32 1.52 9.84
CA THR A 2 -5.38 2.37 9.10
C THR A 2 -5.61 2.09 7.61
N ALA A 3 -5.85 3.14 6.83
CA ALA A 3 -5.90 3.05 5.38
C ALA A 3 -4.78 3.95 4.84
N VAL A 4 -3.87 3.37 4.07
CA VAL A 4 -2.72 4.04 3.49
C VAL A 4 -2.84 3.98 1.98
N GLN A 5 -2.79 5.11 1.31
CA GLN A 5 -2.75 5.14 -0.15
C GLN A 5 -1.34 4.76 -0.60
N THR A 6 -1.20 3.60 -1.23
CA THR A 6 0.10 3.06 -1.59
C THR A 6 0.71 3.74 -2.82
N SER A 7 -0.11 4.29 -3.70
CA SER A 7 0.31 4.98 -4.92
C SER A 7 -0.71 6.05 -5.31
N GLY A 8 -0.26 7.14 -5.94
CA GLY A 8 -1.11 8.18 -6.54
C GLY A 8 -1.56 7.87 -7.97
N ALA A 9 -1.13 6.74 -8.54
CA ALA A 9 -1.49 6.35 -9.89
C ALA A 9 -3.00 6.17 -10.08
N PRO A 10 -3.56 6.47 -11.25
CA PRO A 10 -4.96 6.20 -11.55
C PRO A 10 -5.33 4.74 -11.25
N GLY A 11 -6.51 4.51 -10.68
CA GLY A 11 -7.00 3.16 -10.37
C GLY A 11 -6.25 2.40 -9.25
N SER A 12 -5.23 3.02 -8.62
CA SER A 12 -4.43 2.39 -7.56
C SER A 12 -5.22 2.05 -6.29
N SER A 13 -4.70 1.13 -5.49
CA SER A 13 -5.32 0.69 -4.24
C SER A 13 -4.87 1.49 -3.03
N SER A 14 -5.66 1.37 -1.97
CA SER A 14 -5.25 1.72 -0.62
C SER A 14 -5.01 0.45 0.17
N SER A 15 -3.91 0.37 0.88
CA SER A 15 -3.65 -0.71 1.85
C SER A 15 -4.44 -0.45 3.12
N ILE A 16 -5.25 -1.41 3.51
CA ILE A 16 -6.12 -1.30 4.69
C ILE A 16 -5.65 -2.31 5.74
N ARG A 17 -5.46 -1.83 6.97
CA ARG A 17 -5.16 -2.69 8.12
C ARG A 17 -6.18 -2.49 9.22
N VAL A 18 -6.76 -3.59 9.67
CA VAL A 18 -7.74 -3.59 10.75
C VAL A 18 -7.07 -4.03 12.05
N ARG A 19 -6.94 -3.10 13.02
CA ARG A 19 -6.28 -3.35 14.32
C ARG A 19 -4.83 -3.82 14.22
N GLY A 20 -4.07 -3.21 13.31
CA GLY A 20 -2.64 -3.48 13.12
C GLY A 20 -2.35 -4.69 12.23
N GLN A 21 -1.05 -5.02 12.14
CA GLN A 21 -0.57 -6.17 11.38
C GLN A 21 -0.85 -7.44 12.17
N ALA A 22 -1.66 -8.31 11.63
CA ALA A 22 -2.09 -9.54 12.30
C ALA A 22 -1.31 -10.78 11.85
N THR A 23 -0.64 -10.73 10.72
CA THR A 23 0.21 -11.78 10.19
C THR A 23 1.41 -11.17 9.49
N ILE A 24 2.52 -11.89 9.46
CA ILE A 24 3.72 -11.51 8.69
C ILE A 24 3.60 -12.01 7.25
N ASN A 25 2.70 -12.92 6.98
CA ASN A 25 2.40 -13.39 5.63
C ASN A 25 1.94 -12.20 4.77
N ALA A 26 2.38 -12.15 3.51
CA ALA A 26 2.23 -11.03 2.58
C ALA A 26 0.79 -10.49 2.42
N ASN A 27 -0.24 -11.25 2.75
CA ASN A 27 -1.63 -10.83 2.68
C ASN A 27 -2.26 -10.58 4.06
N ALA A 28 -2.04 -9.38 4.60
CA ALA A 28 -2.70 -8.89 5.81
C ALA A 28 -3.89 -7.95 5.51
N GLU A 29 -4.35 -7.89 4.25
CA GLU A 29 -5.52 -7.10 3.84
C GLU A 29 -6.83 -7.73 4.35
N PRO A 30 -7.84 -6.91 4.67
CA PRO A 30 -9.16 -7.40 5.03
C PRO A 30 -9.87 -8.04 3.84
N LEU A 31 -10.83 -8.93 4.15
CA LEU A 31 -11.71 -9.52 3.16
C LEU A 31 -12.74 -8.50 2.67
N TYR A 32 -12.91 -8.39 1.36
CA TYR A 32 -13.99 -7.61 0.76
C TYR A 32 -15.19 -8.49 0.45
N VAL A 33 -16.37 -8.09 0.93
CA VAL A 33 -17.64 -8.77 0.65
C VAL A 33 -18.62 -7.76 0.09
N ILE A 34 -19.06 -7.96 -1.15
CA ILE A 34 -19.97 -7.06 -1.87
C ILE A 34 -21.30 -7.77 -2.07
N ASP A 35 -22.36 -7.25 -1.45
CA ASP A 35 -23.70 -7.85 -1.45
C ASP A 35 -23.73 -9.35 -1.13
N GLY A 36 -22.84 -9.81 -0.23
CA GLY A 36 -22.74 -11.21 0.18
C GLY A 36 -21.66 -12.01 -0.55
N VAL A 37 -21.14 -11.54 -1.69
CA VAL A 37 -20.11 -12.23 -2.47
C VAL A 37 -18.73 -11.85 -1.99
N ILE A 38 -17.88 -12.83 -1.75
CA ILE A 38 -16.46 -12.63 -1.50
C ILE A 38 -15.81 -12.19 -2.81
N VAL A 39 -15.20 -11.01 -2.80
CA VAL A 39 -14.42 -10.51 -3.93
C VAL A 39 -12.97 -10.86 -3.72
N GLN A 40 -12.43 -11.62 -4.66
CA GLN A 40 -11.01 -11.97 -4.60
C GLN A 40 -10.17 -10.72 -4.85
N GLY A 41 -9.41 -10.35 -3.83
CA GLY A 41 -8.40 -9.31 -3.89
C GLY A 41 -7.03 -9.90 -4.19
N ASN A 42 -5.98 -9.12 -3.98
CA ASN A 42 -4.58 -9.56 -4.10
C ASN A 42 -4.26 -10.70 -3.12
N GLY A 43 -4.74 -11.90 -3.42
CA GLY A 43 -4.38 -13.10 -2.66
C GLY A 43 -2.95 -13.55 -2.98
N ALA A 44 -2.40 -14.45 -2.15
CA ALA A 44 -1.06 -15.06 -2.29
C ALA A 44 -0.83 -15.81 -3.63
N SER A 45 -1.77 -15.80 -4.53
CA SER A 45 -1.71 -16.42 -5.86
C SER A 45 -1.23 -15.47 -6.96
N GLY A 46 -0.48 -14.42 -6.60
CA GLY A 46 0.33 -13.66 -7.57
C GLY A 46 -0.40 -12.89 -8.66
N SER A 47 -1.72 -12.94 -8.73
CA SER A 47 -2.46 -12.20 -9.75
C SER A 47 -2.93 -10.86 -9.19
N SER A 48 -2.07 -9.88 -9.25
CA SER A 48 -2.44 -8.46 -9.13
C SER A 48 -3.30 -8.00 -10.32
N PHE A 49 -4.25 -8.84 -10.79
CA PHE A 49 -5.06 -8.60 -11.99
C PHE A 49 -4.22 -8.23 -13.23
N GLY A 50 -3.04 -8.83 -13.39
CA GLY A 50 -2.15 -8.59 -14.53
C GLY A 50 -1.18 -7.42 -14.34
N LEU A 51 -1.24 -6.66 -13.25
CA LEU A 51 -0.38 -5.50 -13.06
C LEU A 51 1.09 -5.86 -12.89
N GLY A 52 1.39 -6.88 -12.06
CA GLY A 52 2.75 -7.38 -11.89
C GLY A 52 3.35 -7.96 -13.18
N ASP A 53 2.50 -8.49 -14.04
CA ASP A 53 2.91 -9.01 -15.36
C ASP A 53 3.18 -7.88 -16.34
N ALA A 54 2.42 -6.78 -16.24
CA ALA A 54 2.56 -5.62 -17.10
C ALA A 54 3.78 -4.77 -16.73
N LEU A 55 4.02 -4.52 -15.45
CA LEU A 55 5.09 -3.64 -14.95
C LEU A 55 6.35 -4.39 -14.53
N GLY A 56 6.32 -5.72 -14.53
CA GLY A 56 7.44 -6.56 -14.06
C GLY A 56 7.57 -6.58 -12.53
N ASN A 57 8.62 -7.25 -12.07
CA ASN A 57 8.88 -7.47 -10.63
C ASN A 57 9.27 -6.19 -9.86
N GLY A 58 9.54 -5.09 -10.55
CA GLY A 58 9.84 -3.78 -9.95
C GLY A 58 8.62 -2.93 -9.65
N SER A 59 7.43 -3.39 -10.03
CA SER A 59 6.20 -2.63 -9.80
C SER A 59 5.65 -2.82 -8.41
N VAL A 60 5.16 -1.74 -7.91
CA VAL A 60 4.73 -1.48 -6.55
C VAL A 60 3.27 -1.25 -6.42
N SER A 61 2.68 -0.77 -7.49
CA SER A 61 1.27 -0.41 -7.53
C SER A 61 0.42 -1.67 -7.42
N THR A 62 -0.52 -1.68 -6.50
CA THR A 62 -1.56 -2.69 -6.41
C THR A 62 -2.88 -2.08 -6.86
N ILE A 63 -3.72 -2.90 -7.49
CA ILE A 63 -5.04 -2.45 -7.93
C ILE A 63 -6.06 -2.79 -6.85
N SER A 64 -6.90 -1.82 -6.52
CA SER A 64 -7.98 -2.04 -5.56
C SER A 64 -9.01 -3.03 -6.11
N PRO A 65 -9.45 -4.03 -5.32
CA PRO A 65 -10.64 -4.81 -5.66
C PRO A 65 -11.87 -3.94 -5.92
N LEU A 66 -11.88 -2.72 -5.36
CA LEU A 66 -12.97 -1.74 -5.52
C LEU A 66 -12.85 -0.90 -6.79
N SER A 67 -11.73 -0.93 -7.51
CA SER A 67 -11.57 -0.16 -8.77
C SER A 67 -12.60 -0.53 -9.84
N THR A 68 -13.19 -1.72 -9.74
CA THR A 68 -14.21 -2.23 -10.65
C THR A 68 -15.64 -1.80 -10.28
N ILE A 69 -15.83 -1.14 -9.13
CA ILE A 69 -17.15 -0.70 -8.65
C ILE A 69 -17.23 0.81 -8.67
N ASN A 70 -18.36 1.34 -9.14
CA ASN A 70 -18.62 2.76 -9.03
C ASN A 70 -18.97 3.13 -7.57
N PRO A 71 -18.22 4.03 -6.91
CA PRO A 71 -18.55 4.49 -5.56
C PRO A 71 -19.96 5.05 -5.42
N ALA A 72 -20.53 5.63 -6.49
CA ALA A 72 -21.90 6.14 -6.51
C ALA A 72 -22.98 5.04 -6.37
N ASP A 73 -22.65 3.78 -6.60
CA ASP A 73 -23.53 2.63 -6.36
C ASP A 73 -23.50 2.13 -4.92
N ILE A 74 -22.57 2.59 -4.08
CA ILE A 74 -22.39 2.12 -2.70
C ILE A 74 -23.37 2.87 -1.78
N VAL A 75 -24.10 2.13 -0.95
CA VAL A 75 -24.99 2.66 0.10
C VAL A 75 -24.28 2.73 1.43
N SER A 76 -23.59 1.65 1.81
CA SER A 76 -22.83 1.56 3.05
C SER A 76 -21.57 0.73 2.90
N MET A 77 -20.59 1.08 3.71
CA MET A 77 -19.37 0.30 3.89
C MET A 77 -19.20 0.07 5.40
N GLU A 78 -19.22 -1.17 5.82
CA GLU A 78 -19.12 -1.57 7.21
C GLU A 78 -17.85 -2.40 7.42
N ILE A 79 -17.14 -2.13 8.51
CA ILE A 79 -15.88 -2.80 8.82
C ILE A 79 -16.06 -3.65 10.06
N LEU A 80 -16.03 -4.96 9.86
CA LEU A 80 -16.07 -5.93 10.95
C LEU A 80 -14.66 -6.11 11.51
N LYS A 81 -14.48 -5.74 12.78
CA LYS A 81 -13.18 -5.73 13.45
C LYS A 81 -13.05 -6.85 14.50
N ASP A 82 -14.18 -7.22 15.11
CA ASP A 82 -14.21 -8.17 16.23
C ASP A 82 -14.32 -9.61 15.75
N ALA A 83 -13.63 -10.54 16.41
CA ALA A 83 -13.71 -11.96 16.07
C ALA A 83 -15.15 -12.49 16.06
N SER A 84 -16.03 -11.98 16.95
CA SER A 84 -17.44 -12.35 16.98
C SER A 84 -18.23 -11.91 15.74
N ALA A 85 -17.81 -10.83 15.10
CA ALA A 85 -18.42 -10.36 13.85
C ALA A 85 -17.82 -11.05 12.62
N THR A 86 -16.50 -11.32 12.62
CA THR A 86 -15.79 -11.89 11.49
C THR A 86 -15.85 -13.42 11.44
N ALA A 87 -16.16 -14.09 12.57
CA ALA A 87 -16.18 -15.56 12.66
C ALA A 87 -17.08 -16.23 11.62
N ILE A 88 -18.17 -15.60 11.20
CA ILE A 88 -19.07 -16.13 10.18
C ILE A 88 -18.38 -16.25 8.79
N TYR A 89 -17.34 -15.45 8.53
CA TYR A 89 -16.52 -15.48 7.31
C TYR A 89 -15.33 -16.44 7.42
N GLY A 90 -15.14 -17.07 8.60
CA GLY A 90 -14.12 -18.08 8.84
C GLY A 90 -12.70 -17.60 8.60
N ALA A 91 -11.90 -18.46 8.01
CA ALA A 91 -10.48 -18.25 7.76
C ALA A 91 -10.17 -17.02 6.90
N GLN A 92 -11.07 -16.62 6.04
CA GLN A 92 -10.89 -15.44 5.20
C GLN A 92 -11.11 -14.13 5.96
N GLY A 93 -11.88 -14.17 7.07
CA GLY A 93 -12.18 -13.01 7.91
C GLY A 93 -11.12 -12.67 8.97
N ALA A 94 -10.00 -13.39 9.04
CA ALA A 94 -8.99 -13.25 10.09
C ALA A 94 -8.38 -11.84 10.18
N ASN A 95 -8.19 -11.15 9.06
CA ASN A 95 -7.64 -9.81 8.99
C ASN A 95 -8.70 -8.69 9.04
N GLY A 96 -9.97 -9.05 9.35
CA GLY A 96 -11.13 -8.17 9.29
C GLY A 96 -11.92 -8.34 8.00
N VAL A 97 -13.13 -7.80 7.98
CA VAL A 97 -14.02 -7.88 6.81
C VAL A 97 -14.59 -6.50 6.50
N ILE A 98 -14.56 -6.12 5.24
CA ILE A 98 -15.20 -4.92 4.71
C ILE A 98 -16.46 -5.35 3.95
N LEU A 99 -17.61 -5.06 4.54
CA LEU A 99 -18.91 -5.31 3.93
C LEU A 99 -19.33 -4.09 3.12
N ILE A 100 -19.63 -4.30 1.86
CA ILE A 100 -20.09 -3.27 0.95
C ILE A 100 -21.51 -3.63 0.53
N THR A 101 -22.45 -2.74 0.87
CA THR A 101 -23.83 -2.86 0.44
C THR A 101 -24.10 -1.84 -0.66
N THR A 102 -24.69 -2.29 -1.74
CA THR A 102 -24.97 -1.44 -2.88
C THR A 102 -26.43 -1.04 -2.98
N LYS A 103 -26.71 -0.03 -3.81
CA LYS A 103 -28.06 0.48 -4.06
C LYS A 103 -28.99 -0.62 -4.58
N ARG A 104 -30.19 -0.69 -4.01
CA ARG A 104 -31.27 -1.61 -4.41
C ARG A 104 -32.51 -0.82 -4.80
N GLY A 105 -33.40 -1.43 -5.55
CA GLY A 105 -34.72 -0.89 -5.85
C GLY A 105 -35.58 -0.74 -4.59
N LYS A 106 -36.51 0.17 -4.66
CA LYS A 106 -37.57 0.35 -3.64
C LYS A 106 -38.92 0.34 -4.33
N ALA A 107 -39.98 -0.13 -3.64
CA ALA A 107 -41.33 -0.02 -4.14
C ALA A 107 -41.71 1.46 -4.34
N GLY A 108 -42.25 1.79 -5.49
CA GLY A 108 -42.60 3.15 -5.89
C GLY A 108 -42.37 3.40 -7.37
N GLU A 109 -42.65 4.64 -7.79
CA GLU A 109 -42.39 5.08 -9.16
C GLU A 109 -40.91 4.96 -9.55
N ALA A 110 -40.66 4.75 -10.83
CA ALA A 110 -39.33 4.69 -11.37
C ALA A 110 -38.62 6.05 -11.22
N LYS A 111 -37.44 6.05 -10.61
CA LYS A 111 -36.58 7.21 -10.50
C LYS A 111 -35.38 7.05 -11.36
N PHE A 112 -35.10 8.04 -12.19
CA PHE A 112 -33.89 8.11 -12.97
C PHE A 112 -32.95 9.13 -12.33
N THR A 113 -31.67 8.76 -12.20
CA THR A 113 -30.65 9.66 -11.68
C THR A 113 -29.48 9.72 -12.63
N TYR A 114 -29.03 10.93 -12.91
CA TYR A 114 -27.76 11.21 -13.58
C TYR A 114 -26.81 11.84 -12.56
N ASP A 115 -25.65 11.24 -12.41
CA ASP A 115 -24.52 11.77 -11.62
C ASP A 115 -23.35 12.04 -12.57
N GLY A 116 -22.94 13.30 -12.66
CA GLY A 116 -21.81 13.75 -13.47
C GLY A 116 -20.75 14.42 -12.60
N MET A 117 -19.47 14.15 -12.88
CA MET A 117 -18.33 14.76 -12.19
C MET A 117 -17.24 15.09 -13.21
N PHE A 118 -16.66 16.28 -13.07
CA PHE A 118 -15.43 16.69 -13.74
C PHE A 118 -14.41 17.07 -12.67
N ALA A 119 -13.16 16.67 -12.87
CA ALA A 119 -12.10 16.98 -11.93
C ALA A 119 -10.79 17.32 -12.64
N VAL A 120 -9.96 18.08 -11.92
CA VAL A 120 -8.59 18.44 -12.29
C VAL A 120 -7.68 18.00 -11.15
N SER A 121 -6.67 17.22 -11.48
CA SER A 121 -5.68 16.73 -10.51
C SER A 121 -4.32 17.33 -10.82
N GLN A 122 -3.61 17.73 -9.78
CA GLN A 122 -2.28 18.31 -9.87
C GLN A 122 -1.38 17.81 -8.75
N GLN A 123 -0.10 17.58 -9.06
CA GLN A 123 0.93 17.35 -8.06
C GLN A 123 1.54 18.69 -7.65
N ASN A 124 1.11 19.21 -6.50
CA ASN A 124 1.49 20.56 -6.04
C ASN A 124 2.81 20.58 -5.26
N ARG A 125 3.23 19.44 -4.70
CA ARG A 125 4.47 19.36 -3.94
C ARG A 125 5.64 19.00 -4.86
N ARG A 126 6.78 19.67 -4.64
CA ARG A 126 8.05 19.35 -5.29
C ARG A 126 9.08 19.06 -4.20
N VAL A 127 9.99 18.15 -4.50
CA VAL A 127 11.19 17.90 -3.71
C VAL A 127 12.21 18.97 -4.07
N ASP A 128 12.92 19.52 -3.09
CA ASP A 128 13.87 20.61 -3.30
C ASP A 128 15.18 20.07 -3.88
N MET A 129 15.22 19.95 -5.22
CA MET A 129 16.38 19.50 -5.99
C MET A 129 17.16 20.70 -6.50
N MET A 130 18.50 20.54 -6.66
CA MET A 130 19.34 21.58 -7.22
C MET A 130 18.89 21.98 -8.62
N ASN A 131 18.81 23.28 -8.86
CA ASN A 131 18.74 23.86 -10.19
C ASN A 131 20.15 23.90 -10.81
N LEU A 132 20.26 24.30 -12.10
CA LEU A 132 21.54 24.27 -12.81
C LEU A 132 22.63 25.14 -12.16
N ARG A 133 22.27 26.28 -11.59
CA ARG A 133 23.23 27.15 -10.90
C ARG A 133 23.76 26.49 -9.63
N GLU A 134 22.87 25.99 -8.78
CA GLU A 134 23.20 25.30 -7.54
C GLU A 134 24.00 24.03 -7.80
N TYR A 135 23.64 23.29 -8.85
CA TYR A 135 24.38 22.12 -9.28
C TYR A 135 25.81 22.47 -9.76
N ALA A 136 25.98 23.56 -10.52
CA ALA A 136 27.30 24.03 -10.97
C ALA A 136 28.15 24.50 -9.77
N GLU A 137 27.56 25.17 -8.77
CA GLU A 137 28.22 25.54 -7.51
C GLU A 137 28.71 24.29 -6.76
N PHE A 138 27.85 23.27 -6.63
CA PHE A 138 28.22 22.00 -6.02
C PHE A 138 29.32 21.27 -6.80
N TYR A 139 29.25 21.25 -8.13
CA TYR A 139 30.29 20.66 -8.97
C TYR A 139 31.65 21.39 -8.76
N ASN A 140 31.66 22.72 -8.75
CA ASN A 140 32.86 23.53 -8.51
C ASN A 140 33.42 23.32 -7.09
N GLU A 141 32.56 23.06 -6.09
CA GLU A 141 33.01 22.66 -4.75
C GLU A 141 33.78 21.32 -4.80
N LEU A 142 33.25 20.31 -5.52
CA LEU A 142 33.93 19.01 -5.70
C LEU A 142 35.29 19.19 -6.39
N VAL A 143 35.40 20.11 -7.36
CA VAL A 143 36.68 20.46 -8.00
C VAL A 143 37.61 21.12 -6.97
N SER A 144 37.10 22.06 -6.17
CA SER A 144 37.90 22.84 -5.23
C SER A 144 38.56 22.01 -4.11
N VAL A 145 37.92 20.90 -3.74
CA VAL A 145 38.41 19.92 -2.76
C VAL A 145 39.07 18.70 -3.43
N GLY A 146 39.27 18.73 -4.74
CA GLY A 146 39.99 17.70 -5.51
C GLY A 146 39.27 16.34 -5.61
N GLU A 147 37.96 16.30 -5.48
CA GLU A 147 37.15 15.10 -5.80
C GLU A 147 36.98 14.96 -7.31
N ILE A 148 36.97 16.07 -8.06
CA ILE A 148 37.00 16.13 -9.53
C ILE A 148 38.28 16.82 -9.97
N TYR A 149 39.03 16.18 -10.89
CA TYR A 149 40.31 16.74 -11.40
C TYR A 149 40.08 17.71 -12.55
N ASP A 150 39.14 17.45 -13.44
CA ASP A 150 38.89 18.26 -14.63
C ASP A 150 37.68 19.20 -14.41
N ALA A 151 37.97 20.47 -14.23
CA ALA A 151 36.95 21.52 -14.13
C ALA A 151 36.17 21.63 -15.44
N ASN A 152 34.84 21.61 -15.36
CA ASN A 152 34.00 21.85 -16.54
C ASN A 152 33.89 23.35 -16.81
N ALA A 153 34.40 23.79 -18.00
CA ALA A 153 34.35 25.18 -18.40
C ALA A 153 32.92 25.77 -18.46
N TYR A 154 31.91 24.93 -18.70
CA TYR A 154 30.51 25.31 -18.70
C TYR A 154 30.02 25.77 -17.31
N TYR A 155 30.59 25.23 -16.23
CA TYR A 155 30.24 25.59 -14.84
C TYR A 155 31.17 26.62 -14.22
N ALA A 156 32.14 27.18 -14.98
CA ALA A 156 33.16 28.07 -14.44
C ALA A 156 32.58 29.33 -13.76
N ASP A 157 31.46 29.84 -14.27
CA ASP A 157 30.74 30.96 -13.65
C ASP A 157 29.25 30.58 -13.47
N PRO A 158 28.88 30.01 -12.32
CA PRO A 158 27.50 29.65 -12.05
C PRO A 158 26.51 30.81 -12.11
N SER A 159 26.98 32.05 -11.90
CA SER A 159 26.11 33.22 -11.86
C SER A 159 25.43 33.55 -13.18
N ILE A 160 26.02 33.13 -14.32
CA ILE A 160 25.49 33.36 -15.66
C ILE A 160 24.55 32.21 -16.10
N LEU A 161 24.54 31.11 -15.36
CA LEU A 161 23.68 29.96 -15.67
C LEU A 161 22.22 30.22 -15.27
N GLY A 162 21.28 29.68 -16.05
CA GLY A 162 19.87 29.68 -15.74
C GLY A 162 19.48 28.61 -14.71
N VAL A 163 18.19 28.28 -14.67
CA VAL A 163 17.67 27.24 -13.78
C VAL A 163 17.86 25.82 -14.34
N GLY A 164 18.13 25.70 -15.65
CA GLY A 164 18.23 24.40 -16.32
C GLY A 164 16.89 23.68 -16.44
N THR A 165 16.96 22.37 -16.62
CA THR A 165 15.78 21.51 -16.76
C THR A 165 15.21 21.16 -15.40
N ASN A 166 13.96 21.54 -15.17
CA ASN A 166 13.19 21.05 -14.02
C ASN A 166 12.50 19.74 -14.41
N TRP A 167 13.14 18.62 -14.14
CA TRP A 167 12.65 17.30 -14.50
C TRP A 167 11.34 16.93 -13.80
N GLN A 168 11.11 17.43 -12.58
CA GLN A 168 9.85 17.20 -11.86
C GLN A 168 8.67 17.88 -12.58
N ASP A 169 8.84 19.14 -13.02
CA ASP A 169 7.79 19.82 -13.76
C ASP A 169 7.57 19.19 -15.15
N ALA A 170 8.61 18.57 -15.71
CA ALA A 170 8.52 17.92 -17.00
C ALA A 170 7.72 16.60 -16.96
N ILE A 171 7.82 15.82 -15.89
CA ILE A 171 7.07 14.55 -15.76
C ILE A 171 5.66 14.75 -15.25
N PHE A 172 5.37 15.83 -14.51
CA PHE A 172 4.04 16.06 -13.95
C PHE A 172 3.19 16.96 -14.84
N GLN A 173 1.96 16.54 -15.06
CA GLN A 173 0.96 17.28 -15.80
C GLN A 173 -0.27 17.60 -14.95
N THR A 174 -1.06 18.58 -15.44
CA THR A 174 -2.42 18.78 -14.97
C THR A 174 -3.29 17.72 -15.62
N ALA A 175 -3.82 16.80 -14.82
CA ALA A 175 -4.59 15.66 -15.26
C ALA A 175 -6.09 15.94 -15.19
N LEU A 176 -6.82 15.58 -16.23
CA LEU A 176 -8.27 15.72 -16.31
C LEU A 176 -8.93 14.40 -15.91
N GLN A 177 -10.10 14.50 -15.29
CA GLN A 177 -10.94 13.36 -15.00
C GLN A 177 -12.40 13.71 -15.23
N HIS A 178 -13.14 12.78 -15.80
CA HIS A 178 -14.60 12.88 -15.83
C HIS A 178 -15.26 11.53 -15.56
N GLN A 179 -16.44 11.60 -14.93
CA GLN A 179 -17.23 10.42 -14.61
C GLN A 179 -18.71 10.74 -14.85
N HIS A 180 -19.39 9.81 -15.50
CA HIS A 180 -20.81 9.88 -15.80
C HIS A 180 -21.50 8.60 -15.37
N GLN A 181 -22.63 8.73 -14.68
CA GLN A 181 -23.47 7.59 -14.31
C GLN A 181 -24.93 7.92 -14.59
N ILE A 182 -25.62 6.95 -15.17
CA ILE A 182 -27.06 6.94 -15.28
C ILE A 182 -27.58 5.75 -14.50
N SER A 183 -28.59 5.97 -13.65
CA SER A 183 -29.22 4.88 -12.91
C SER A 183 -30.74 4.99 -12.93
N ALA A 184 -31.40 3.84 -12.88
CA ALA A 184 -32.84 3.72 -12.76
C ALA A 184 -33.17 2.79 -11.57
N SER A 185 -34.07 3.24 -10.70
CA SER A 185 -34.54 2.46 -9.57
C SER A 185 -36.05 2.57 -9.42
N GLY A 186 -36.69 1.47 -9.04
CA GLY A 186 -38.13 1.46 -8.85
C GLY A 186 -38.67 0.09 -8.54
N GLY A 187 -39.96 -0.08 -8.62
CA GLY A 187 -40.58 -1.38 -8.48
C GLY A 187 -41.94 -1.37 -7.79
N THR A 188 -42.44 -2.54 -7.55
CA THR A 188 -43.66 -2.81 -6.78
C THR A 188 -43.31 -3.57 -5.51
N ASP A 189 -44.28 -3.87 -4.68
CA ASP A 189 -44.12 -4.72 -3.51
C ASP A 189 -43.63 -6.14 -3.88
N LYS A 190 -43.81 -6.54 -5.13
CA LYS A 190 -43.42 -7.85 -5.61
C LYS A 190 -42.09 -7.91 -6.35
N VAL A 191 -41.71 -6.85 -7.04
CA VAL A 191 -40.49 -6.79 -7.84
C VAL A 191 -39.88 -5.42 -7.67
N GLN A 192 -38.60 -5.37 -7.26
CA GLN A 192 -37.82 -4.16 -7.09
C GLN A 192 -36.55 -4.28 -7.90
N TYR A 193 -36.17 -3.20 -8.55
CA TYR A 193 -34.98 -3.18 -9.40
C TYR A 193 -34.15 -1.93 -9.24
N TYR A 194 -32.85 -2.09 -9.40
CA TYR A 194 -31.86 -1.03 -9.59
C TYR A 194 -30.97 -1.40 -10.76
N VAL A 195 -30.77 -0.49 -11.69
CA VAL A 195 -29.87 -0.64 -12.83
C VAL A 195 -29.06 0.62 -12.96
N SER A 196 -27.75 0.50 -13.12
CA SER A 196 -26.86 1.62 -13.41
C SER A 196 -25.86 1.29 -14.51
N GLY A 197 -25.49 2.33 -15.28
CA GLY A 197 -24.38 2.31 -16.22
C GLY A 197 -23.46 3.50 -15.93
N SER A 198 -22.17 3.29 -15.88
CA SER A 198 -21.20 4.35 -15.64
C SER A 198 -19.99 4.27 -16.55
N TYR A 199 -19.45 5.42 -16.88
CA TYR A 199 -18.19 5.61 -17.59
C TYR A 199 -17.32 6.57 -16.78
N MET A 200 -16.03 6.30 -16.70
CA MET A 200 -15.04 7.12 -16.05
C MET A 200 -13.76 7.08 -16.89
N ASP A 201 -13.18 8.26 -17.07
CA ASP A 201 -11.87 8.46 -17.66
C ASP A 201 -11.06 9.36 -16.73
N GLN A 202 -9.85 8.91 -16.37
CA GLN A 202 -8.98 9.55 -15.41
C GLN A 202 -7.55 9.56 -15.94
N GLU A 203 -7.11 10.73 -16.41
CA GLU A 203 -5.70 10.95 -16.68
C GLU A 203 -4.88 10.93 -15.39
N GLY A 204 -3.65 10.44 -15.45
CA GLY A 204 -2.71 10.51 -14.35
C GLY A 204 -1.89 11.79 -14.35
N THR A 205 -1.40 12.18 -13.18
CA THR A 205 -0.52 13.35 -13.05
C THR A 205 0.90 13.11 -13.54
N ILE A 206 1.30 11.87 -13.78
CA ILE A 206 2.50 11.55 -14.56
C ILE A 206 2.09 11.38 -16.00
N ILE A 207 2.82 12.04 -16.92
CA ILE A 207 2.54 12.03 -18.36
C ILE A 207 2.39 10.59 -18.89
N GLY A 208 1.44 10.41 -19.82
CA GLY A 208 1.18 9.13 -20.50
C GLY A 208 0.43 8.08 -19.65
N SER A 209 0.11 8.35 -18.38
CA SER A 209 -0.70 7.41 -17.57
C SER A 209 -2.19 7.76 -17.66
N ASN A 210 -3.04 6.73 -17.80
CA ASN A 210 -4.49 6.87 -17.87
C ASN A 210 -5.22 5.66 -17.32
N PHE A 211 -6.47 5.84 -16.90
CA PHE A 211 -7.37 4.79 -16.45
C PHE A 211 -8.78 5.06 -16.96
N GLU A 212 -9.31 4.14 -17.75
CA GLU A 212 -10.69 4.14 -18.20
C GLU A 212 -11.50 3.01 -17.56
N ARG A 213 -12.76 3.28 -17.22
CA ARG A 213 -13.69 2.27 -16.72
C ARG A 213 -15.07 2.46 -17.28
N PHE A 214 -15.60 1.40 -17.85
CA PHE A 214 -17.03 1.23 -18.13
C PHE A 214 -17.61 0.18 -17.17
N SER A 215 -18.76 0.44 -16.54
CA SER A 215 -19.43 -0.56 -15.71
C SER A 215 -20.94 -0.52 -15.85
N VAL A 216 -21.54 -1.70 -15.73
CA VAL A 216 -22.99 -1.89 -15.66
C VAL A 216 -23.31 -2.73 -14.43
N ARG A 217 -24.33 -2.27 -13.68
CA ARG A 217 -24.81 -2.97 -12.49
C ARG A 217 -26.31 -3.20 -12.57
N THR A 218 -26.75 -4.35 -12.09
CA THR A 218 -28.16 -4.73 -11.98
C THR A 218 -28.40 -5.42 -10.64
N ASN A 219 -29.41 -4.94 -9.89
CA ASN A 219 -29.92 -5.58 -8.68
C ASN A 219 -31.43 -5.77 -8.87
N LEU A 220 -31.88 -7.01 -8.73
CA LEU A 220 -33.27 -7.39 -8.88
C LEU A 220 -33.71 -8.24 -7.68
N ASP A 221 -34.74 -7.82 -6.99
CA ASP A 221 -35.39 -8.57 -5.92
C ASP A 221 -36.85 -8.88 -6.33
N ALA A 222 -37.26 -10.14 -6.30
CA ALA A 222 -38.59 -10.59 -6.70
C ALA A 222 -39.24 -11.49 -5.64
N GLN A 223 -40.34 -11.02 -5.04
CA GLN A 223 -41.18 -11.80 -4.15
C GLN A 223 -42.20 -12.59 -4.99
N LEU A 224 -41.80 -13.81 -5.46
CA LEU A 224 -42.63 -14.61 -6.38
C LEU A 224 -43.84 -15.21 -5.68
N LYS A 225 -43.67 -15.65 -4.45
CA LYS A 225 -44.69 -16.19 -3.57
C LYS A 225 -44.46 -15.65 -2.15
N LYS A 226 -45.46 -15.75 -1.27
CA LYS A 226 -45.29 -15.35 0.13
C LYS A 226 -44.15 -16.08 0.84
N TRP A 227 -43.80 -17.26 0.33
CA TRP A 227 -42.78 -18.16 0.88
C TRP A 227 -41.51 -18.23 0.03
N LEU A 228 -41.45 -17.51 -1.14
CA LEU A 228 -40.32 -17.57 -2.07
C LEU A 228 -39.95 -16.17 -2.55
N LYS A 229 -38.75 -15.71 -2.16
CA LYS A 229 -38.07 -14.53 -2.70
C LYS A 229 -36.88 -15.00 -3.55
N LEU A 230 -36.68 -14.41 -4.70
CA LEU A 230 -35.51 -14.57 -5.55
C LEU A 230 -34.80 -13.22 -5.66
N GLY A 231 -33.48 -13.24 -5.72
CA GLY A 231 -32.67 -12.06 -5.99
C GLY A 231 -31.50 -12.35 -6.90
N VAL A 232 -31.13 -11.30 -7.66
CA VAL A 232 -29.97 -11.32 -8.55
C VAL A 232 -29.23 -10.00 -8.38
N ASN A 233 -27.95 -10.05 -8.07
CA ASN A 233 -27.05 -8.91 -8.09
C ASN A 233 -25.92 -9.21 -9.04
N ALA A 234 -25.63 -8.33 -9.99
CA ALA A 234 -24.54 -8.51 -10.94
C ALA A 234 -23.91 -7.17 -11.29
N THR A 235 -22.59 -7.14 -11.35
CA THR A 235 -21.78 -6.02 -11.82
C THR A 235 -20.80 -6.53 -12.86
N TYR A 236 -20.85 -5.94 -14.03
CA TYR A 236 -19.85 -6.12 -15.08
C TYR A 236 -19.01 -4.83 -15.16
N SER A 237 -17.70 -4.97 -15.25
CA SER A 237 -16.80 -3.85 -15.52
C SER A 237 -15.76 -4.20 -16.56
N ASN A 238 -15.41 -3.22 -17.36
CA ASN A 238 -14.30 -3.26 -18.30
C ASN A 238 -13.40 -2.07 -18.01
N THR A 239 -12.11 -2.31 -17.75
CA THR A 239 -11.13 -1.24 -17.55
C THR A 239 -9.98 -1.36 -18.53
N VAL A 240 -9.45 -0.20 -18.91
CA VAL A 240 -8.22 -0.06 -19.72
C VAL A 240 -7.32 0.87 -18.93
N ASP A 241 -6.10 0.41 -18.67
CA ASP A 241 -5.09 1.18 -17.95
C ASP A 241 -3.87 1.36 -18.83
N ASP A 242 -3.49 2.62 -19.10
CA ASP A 242 -2.19 2.98 -19.63
C ASP A 242 -1.25 3.17 -18.45
N LEU A 243 -0.38 2.20 -18.23
CA LEU A 243 0.49 2.15 -17.07
C LEU A 243 1.86 2.74 -17.38
N LYS A 244 2.46 3.34 -16.35
CA LYS A 244 3.87 3.77 -16.42
C LYS A 244 4.62 3.22 -15.22
N LEU A 245 5.86 2.80 -15.43
CA LEU A 245 6.75 2.41 -14.34
C LEU A 245 7.17 3.67 -13.57
N ALA A 246 6.34 4.07 -12.62
CA ALA A 246 6.52 5.32 -11.88
C ALA A 246 7.36 5.16 -10.63
N ASP A 247 7.26 3.99 -10.00
CA ASP A 247 7.76 3.72 -8.66
C ASP A 247 9.14 3.05 -8.67
N GLY A 248 9.91 3.24 -7.59
CA GLY A 248 11.20 2.62 -7.39
C GLY A 248 12.35 3.33 -8.08
N GLU A 249 13.56 2.79 -7.94
CA GLU A 249 14.78 3.41 -8.48
C GLU A 249 14.83 3.41 -10.01
N ALA A 250 14.25 2.41 -10.65
CA ALA A 250 14.10 2.40 -12.09
C ALA A 250 12.85 3.17 -12.56
N GLY A 251 12.09 3.78 -11.65
CA GLY A 251 10.85 4.48 -11.95
C GLY A 251 11.06 5.92 -12.41
N ILE A 252 10.04 6.44 -13.10
CA ILE A 252 10.04 7.79 -13.66
C ILE A 252 10.21 8.86 -12.58
N VAL A 253 9.60 8.66 -11.39
CA VAL A 253 9.67 9.62 -10.28
C VAL A 253 11.10 9.75 -9.77
N PHE A 254 11.75 8.64 -9.44
CA PHE A 254 13.14 8.68 -8.96
C PHE A 254 14.10 9.17 -10.05
N SER A 255 13.92 8.74 -11.30
CA SER A 255 14.72 9.20 -12.43
C SER A 255 14.62 10.71 -12.62
N SER A 256 13.44 11.32 -12.41
CA SER A 256 13.26 12.77 -12.51
C SER A 256 13.98 13.54 -11.38
N LEU A 257 14.09 12.96 -10.19
CA LEU A 257 14.84 13.55 -9.09
C LEU A 257 16.35 13.40 -9.28
N ASN A 258 16.77 12.29 -9.88
CA ASN A 258 18.16 11.91 -10.02
C ASN A 258 18.85 12.58 -11.23
N SER A 259 18.06 12.97 -12.25
CA SER A 259 18.59 13.59 -13.47
C SER A 259 19.13 14.98 -13.19
N ILE A 260 20.32 15.26 -13.74
CA ILE A 260 20.98 16.56 -13.59
C ILE A 260 20.32 17.63 -14.44
N PRO A 261 20.30 18.88 -13.97
CA PRO A 261 19.54 19.96 -14.60
C PRO A 261 20.19 20.56 -15.86
N ASP A 262 21.41 20.18 -16.20
CA ASP A 262 22.11 20.69 -17.41
C ASP A 262 21.72 19.95 -18.71
N ILE A 263 21.04 18.80 -18.58
CA ILE A 263 20.55 18.03 -19.72
C ILE A 263 19.18 18.57 -20.15
N PRO A 264 19.00 19.01 -21.41
CA PRO A 264 17.69 19.38 -21.92
C PRO A 264 16.81 18.14 -22.18
N ILE A 265 15.49 18.29 -22.22
CA ILE A 265 14.56 17.18 -22.51
C ILE A 265 14.73 16.69 -23.96
N TYR A 266 14.89 17.63 -24.89
CA TYR A 266 15.04 17.38 -26.33
C TYR A 266 16.32 18.02 -26.82
N ASP A 267 16.93 17.41 -27.84
CA ASP A 267 18.03 17.99 -28.60
C ASP A 267 17.53 19.04 -29.59
N VAL A 268 18.46 19.58 -30.35
CA VAL A 268 18.14 20.64 -31.37
C VAL A 268 17.29 20.12 -32.52
N ASP A 269 17.26 18.82 -32.74
CA ASP A 269 16.48 18.15 -33.78
C ASP A 269 15.11 17.67 -33.25
N GLY A 270 14.83 17.87 -31.96
CA GLY A 270 13.56 17.46 -31.30
C GLY A 270 13.52 16.02 -30.83
N ASN A 271 14.65 15.30 -30.83
CA ASN A 271 14.74 13.96 -30.26
C ASN A 271 14.98 14.04 -28.77
N PHE A 272 14.61 12.97 -28.04
CA PHE A 272 14.94 12.87 -26.61
C PHE A 272 16.45 12.84 -26.39
N THR A 273 16.90 13.63 -25.45
CA THR A 273 18.31 13.61 -25.04
C THR A 273 18.55 12.56 -23.97
N SER A 274 19.79 12.20 -23.80
CA SER A 274 20.25 11.35 -22.73
C SER A 274 21.66 11.71 -22.33
N GLU A 275 22.08 11.18 -21.20
CA GLU A 275 23.44 11.31 -20.72
C GLU A 275 24.39 10.43 -21.53
N THR A 276 25.42 11.04 -22.08
CA THR A 276 26.44 10.36 -22.89
C THR A 276 27.81 10.33 -22.26
N ARG A 277 28.00 11.01 -21.12
CA ARG A 277 29.30 11.11 -20.45
C ARG A 277 29.70 9.76 -19.85
N GLU A 278 30.98 9.39 -20.00
CA GLU A 278 31.50 8.13 -19.47
C GLU A 278 31.38 8.05 -17.94
N GLY A 279 31.13 6.85 -17.43
CA GLY A 279 31.04 6.60 -15.98
C GLY A 279 29.71 6.88 -15.31
N LEU A 280 28.68 7.28 -16.07
CA LEU A 280 27.42 7.76 -15.52
C LEU A 280 26.31 6.71 -15.47
N GLY A 281 26.61 5.48 -15.85
CA GLY A 281 25.60 4.43 -15.91
C GLY A 281 24.48 4.73 -16.92
N SER A 282 23.47 3.88 -16.97
CA SER A 282 22.32 4.06 -17.86
C SER A 282 21.32 5.05 -17.25
N ARG A 283 21.63 6.33 -17.24
CA ARG A 283 20.65 7.36 -16.85
C ARG A 283 19.71 7.62 -17.98
N VAL A 284 18.46 7.44 -17.72
CA VAL A 284 17.39 7.49 -18.69
C VAL A 284 16.67 8.82 -18.58
N ASN A 285 16.42 9.47 -19.72
CA ASN A 285 15.52 10.61 -19.78
C ASN A 285 14.12 10.19 -19.27
N PRO A 286 13.62 10.73 -18.14
CA PRO A 286 12.35 10.26 -17.55
C PRO A 286 11.14 10.53 -18.45
N ILE A 287 11.22 11.52 -19.34
CA ILE A 287 10.17 11.79 -20.32
C ILE A 287 10.17 10.72 -21.41
N ALA A 288 11.36 10.35 -21.88
CA ALA A 288 11.50 9.26 -22.87
C ALA A 288 10.97 7.94 -22.28
N MET A 289 11.28 7.63 -21.02
CA MET A 289 10.71 6.46 -20.32
C MET A 289 9.18 6.48 -20.31
N ALA A 290 8.59 7.64 -20.04
CA ALA A 290 7.14 7.77 -19.98
C ALA A 290 6.46 7.67 -21.34
N MET A 291 7.14 8.07 -22.40
CA MET A 291 6.52 8.25 -23.72
C MET A 291 6.84 7.15 -24.73
N LEU A 292 7.96 6.42 -24.54
CA LEU A 292 8.40 5.40 -25.50
C LEU A 292 7.84 4.01 -25.19
N ASP A 293 7.71 3.66 -23.91
CA ASP A 293 7.24 2.34 -23.53
C ASP A 293 5.71 2.31 -23.39
N ASP A 294 5.06 1.42 -24.15
CA ASP A 294 3.62 1.20 -24.07
C ASP A 294 3.32 0.02 -23.14
N ILE A 295 2.58 0.28 -22.06
CA ILE A 295 2.18 -0.73 -21.08
C ILE A 295 0.67 -0.61 -20.89
N ILE A 296 -0.07 -1.48 -21.58
CA ILE A 296 -1.54 -1.45 -21.55
C ILE A 296 -2.07 -2.67 -20.81
N LEU A 297 -2.93 -2.43 -19.82
CA LEU A 297 -3.62 -3.49 -19.08
C LEU A 297 -5.13 -3.37 -19.28
N LYS A 298 -5.70 -4.35 -19.98
CA LYS A 298 -7.15 -4.47 -20.20
C LYS A 298 -7.72 -5.51 -19.25
N ARG A 299 -8.83 -5.17 -18.55
CA ARG A 299 -9.45 -6.08 -17.59
C ARG A 299 -10.96 -6.10 -17.74
N GLN A 300 -11.53 -7.29 -17.70
CA GLN A 300 -12.95 -7.53 -17.66
C GLN A 300 -13.28 -8.30 -16.39
N LYS A 301 -14.30 -7.85 -15.66
CA LYS A 301 -14.71 -8.50 -14.42
C LYS A 301 -16.24 -8.60 -14.34
N LEU A 302 -16.71 -9.76 -13.96
CA LEU A 302 -18.11 -10.04 -13.67
C LEU A 302 -18.22 -10.58 -12.24
N THR A 303 -18.87 -9.82 -11.36
CA THR A 303 -19.07 -10.20 -9.95
C THR A 303 -20.56 -10.16 -9.64
N GLY A 304 -21.06 -11.15 -8.92
CA GLY A 304 -22.48 -11.14 -8.53
C GLY A 304 -22.94 -12.40 -7.84
N ASN A 305 -24.23 -12.43 -7.52
CA ASN A 305 -24.89 -13.60 -6.94
C ASN A 305 -26.32 -13.75 -7.43
N ILE A 306 -26.78 -14.96 -7.31
CA ILE A 306 -28.18 -15.36 -7.46
C ILE A 306 -28.56 -16.02 -6.15
N PHE A 307 -29.65 -15.58 -5.51
CA PHE A 307 -30.09 -16.18 -4.26
C PHE A 307 -31.59 -16.44 -4.21
N ALA A 308 -31.96 -17.36 -3.35
CA ALA A 308 -33.37 -17.65 -3.03
C ALA A 308 -33.54 -17.72 -1.51
N ASP A 309 -34.55 -17.03 -1.02
CA ASP A 309 -35.08 -17.16 0.34
C ASP A 309 -36.39 -17.94 0.29
N VAL A 310 -36.39 -19.12 0.89
CA VAL A 310 -37.55 -20.00 0.99
C VAL A 310 -38.01 -20.05 2.44
N THR A 311 -39.25 -19.63 2.70
CA THR A 311 -39.86 -19.63 4.04
C THR A 311 -40.95 -20.70 4.09
N PRO A 312 -40.57 -21.97 4.30
CA PRO A 312 -41.52 -23.10 4.21
C PRO A 312 -42.56 -23.09 5.33
N ILE A 313 -42.14 -22.62 6.50
CA ILE A 313 -42.99 -22.40 7.67
C ILE A 313 -42.64 -21.07 8.31
N LYS A 314 -43.61 -20.55 9.09
CA LYS A 314 -43.38 -19.26 9.80
C LYS A 314 -42.10 -19.32 10.64
N ASN A 315 -41.31 -18.27 10.58
CA ASN A 315 -40.07 -18.07 11.34
C ASN A 315 -38.90 -18.96 10.91
N LEU A 316 -39.02 -19.84 9.91
CA LEU A 316 -37.91 -20.64 9.37
C LEU A 316 -37.66 -20.20 7.93
N THR A 317 -36.46 -19.72 7.64
CA THR A 317 -36.04 -19.34 6.29
C THR A 317 -34.83 -20.20 5.88
N TRP A 318 -34.94 -20.81 4.73
CA TRP A 318 -33.81 -21.42 4.03
C TRP A 318 -33.30 -20.43 2.98
N HIS A 319 -32.06 -20.00 3.14
CA HIS A 319 -31.34 -19.21 2.16
C HIS A 319 -30.39 -20.08 1.35
N THR A 320 -30.42 -19.92 0.04
CA THR A 320 -29.43 -20.50 -0.88
C THR A 320 -28.89 -19.42 -1.78
N GLU A 321 -27.56 -19.33 -1.93
CA GLU A 321 -26.87 -18.31 -2.71
C GLU A 321 -25.75 -18.93 -3.52
N LEU A 322 -25.73 -18.66 -4.82
CA LEU A 322 -24.61 -18.91 -5.71
C LEU A 322 -23.96 -17.58 -6.06
N GLY A 323 -22.75 -17.35 -5.51
CA GLY A 323 -21.91 -16.18 -5.81
C GLY A 323 -20.84 -16.52 -6.83
N PHE A 324 -20.45 -15.53 -7.61
CA PHE A 324 -19.38 -15.67 -8.61
C PHE A 324 -18.56 -14.35 -8.73
N ASP A 325 -17.27 -14.51 -8.98
CA ASP A 325 -16.32 -13.42 -9.28
C ASP A 325 -15.36 -13.93 -10.36
N VAL A 326 -15.60 -13.54 -11.60
CA VAL A 326 -14.82 -13.96 -12.76
C VAL A 326 -14.11 -12.75 -13.34
N SER A 327 -12.79 -12.86 -13.49
CA SER A 327 -11.99 -11.81 -14.10
C SER A 327 -11.10 -12.36 -15.21
N HIS A 328 -10.98 -11.57 -16.26
CA HIS A 328 -10.05 -11.79 -17.35
C HIS A 328 -9.21 -10.53 -17.53
N SER A 329 -7.88 -10.66 -17.55
CA SER A 329 -6.96 -9.54 -17.82
C SER A 329 -6.01 -9.89 -18.95
N LYS A 330 -5.70 -8.90 -19.76
CA LYS A 330 -4.67 -8.95 -20.81
C LYS A 330 -3.71 -7.79 -20.61
N SER A 331 -2.44 -8.08 -20.33
CA SER A 331 -1.35 -7.11 -20.40
C SER A 331 -0.68 -7.17 -21.76
N GLU A 332 -0.42 -6.00 -22.32
CA GLU A 332 0.29 -5.79 -23.59
C GLU A 332 1.41 -4.80 -23.30
N THR A 333 2.67 -5.24 -23.37
CA THR A 333 3.82 -4.36 -23.25
C THR A 333 4.53 -4.29 -24.59
N TYR A 334 4.94 -3.09 -24.95
CA TYR A 334 5.80 -2.84 -26.09
C TYR A 334 6.92 -1.88 -25.69
N GLU A 335 8.12 -2.23 -26.03
CA GLU A 335 9.32 -1.49 -25.76
C GLU A 335 10.10 -1.30 -27.07
N PRO A 336 10.20 -0.08 -27.62
CA PRO A 336 10.89 0.18 -28.90
C PRO A 336 12.40 0.02 -28.78
N MET A 337 13.09 0.00 -29.93
CA MET A 337 14.53 0.20 -29.97
C MET A 337 14.84 1.60 -29.43
N VAL A 338 15.85 1.69 -28.57
CA VAL A 338 16.31 2.95 -27.99
C VAL A 338 17.81 3.03 -28.11
N ASP A 339 18.31 4.16 -28.59
CA ASP A 339 19.71 4.54 -28.58
C ASP A 339 19.83 5.98 -28.08
N LEU A 340 19.78 6.13 -26.78
CA LEU A 340 19.88 7.40 -26.10
C LEU A 340 21.14 7.40 -25.21
N GLY A 341 22.30 7.30 -25.84
CA GLY A 341 23.59 7.30 -25.17
C GLY A 341 23.77 6.09 -24.25
N ASN A 342 23.68 6.30 -22.94
CA ASN A 342 23.84 5.24 -21.95
C ASN A 342 22.61 4.33 -21.81
N TRP A 343 21.46 4.76 -22.32
CA TRP A 343 20.26 3.91 -22.38
C TRP A 343 20.10 3.35 -23.79
N GLN A 344 20.43 2.08 -23.92
CA GLN A 344 20.38 1.38 -25.19
C GLN A 344 19.53 0.11 -25.10
N ARG A 345 18.59 0.00 -26.01
CA ARG A 345 17.80 -1.20 -26.25
C ARG A 345 17.96 -1.57 -27.71
N GLY A 346 18.79 -2.57 -27.96
CA GLY A 346 19.23 -2.92 -29.34
C GLY A 346 18.16 -3.62 -30.19
N ASN A 347 17.05 -4.04 -29.61
CA ASN A 347 15.91 -4.63 -30.30
C ASN A 347 14.63 -4.09 -29.68
N ASN A 348 13.60 -3.90 -30.48
CA ASN A 348 12.26 -3.74 -29.97
C ASN A 348 11.73 -5.07 -29.42
N GLU A 349 10.88 -5.00 -28.42
CA GLU A 349 10.35 -6.18 -27.75
C GLU A 349 8.88 -6.00 -27.35
N THR A 350 8.16 -7.12 -27.30
CA THR A 350 6.77 -7.14 -26.88
C THR A 350 6.46 -8.36 -26.05
N ARG A 351 5.59 -8.16 -25.08
CA ARG A 351 5.06 -9.23 -24.22
C ARG A 351 3.55 -9.11 -24.13
N TRP A 352 2.88 -10.24 -24.31
CA TRP A 352 1.46 -10.37 -24.01
C TRP A 352 1.28 -11.41 -22.92
N GLN A 353 0.44 -11.10 -21.95
CA GLN A 353 0.02 -12.09 -20.96
C GLN A 353 -1.48 -11.99 -20.73
N ASN A 354 -2.14 -13.13 -20.80
CA ASN A 354 -3.55 -13.28 -20.47
C ASN A 354 -3.68 -14.02 -19.15
N ASN A 355 -4.49 -13.49 -18.24
CA ASN A 355 -4.81 -14.13 -16.96
C ASN A 355 -6.33 -14.32 -16.87
N THR A 356 -6.76 -15.45 -16.37
CA THR A 356 -8.15 -15.75 -16.06
C THR A 356 -8.26 -16.20 -14.61
N ASN A 357 -9.11 -15.54 -13.84
CA ASN A 357 -9.45 -15.94 -12.49
C ASN A 357 -10.93 -16.25 -12.43
N THR A 358 -11.28 -17.40 -11.88
CA THR A 358 -12.66 -17.84 -11.67
C THR A 358 -12.86 -18.20 -10.22
N PHE A 359 -13.76 -17.52 -9.55
CA PHE A 359 -14.20 -17.82 -8.20
C PHE A 359 -15.68 -18.07 -8.20
N TRP A 360 -16.11 -19.12 -7.52
CA TRP A 360 -17.51 -19.37 -7.21
C TRP A 360 -17.67 -19.78 -5.75
N GLN A 361 -18.81 -19.41 -5.17
CA GLN A 361 -19.20 -19.81 -3.82
C GLN A 361 -20.64 -20.25 -3.79
N LEU A 362 -20.94 -21.29 -3.03
CA LEU A 362 -22.28 -21.77 -2.76
C LEU A 362 -22.51 -21.74 -1.25
N LYS A 363 -23.52 -20.98 -0.82
CA LYS A 363 -23.95 -20.89 0.57
C LYS A 363 -25.36 -21.46 0.71
N ASN A 364 -25.57 -22.26 1.73
CA ASN A 364 -26.88 -22.72 2.12
C ASN A 364 -27.00 -22.65 3.64
N TYR A 365 -28.02 -21.96 4.14
CA TYR A 365 -28.26 -21.93 5.58
C TYR A 365 -29.72 -21.80 5.93
N LEU A 366 -30.09 -22.43 7.05
CA LEU A 366 -31.40 -22.36 7.67
C LEU A 366 -31.32 -21.40 8.84
N THR A 367 -32.25 -20.46 8.88
CA THR A 367 -32.39 -19.50 9.97
C THR A 367 -33.77 -19.64 10.59
N TYR A 368 -33.79 -19.90 11.87
CA TYR A 368 -35.01 -19.86 12.70
C TYR A 368 -34.96 -18.64 13.59
N ALA A 369 -35.94 -17.74 13.47
CA ALA A 369 -36.05 -16.52 14.26
C ALA A 369 -37.43 -16.43 14.91
N ASN A 370 -37.49 -16.33 16.24
CA ASN A 370 -38.73 -16.22 16.96
C ASN A 370 -38.62 -15.36 18.22
N GLN A 371 -39.76 -14.82 18.65
CA GLN A 371 -39.89 -14.04 19.86
C GLN A 371 -40.98 -14.64 20.77
N TRP A 372 -40.61 -14.91 22.02
CA TRP A 372 -41.51 -15.36 23.07
C TRP A 372 -41.52 -14.36 24.23
N GLY A 373 -42.47 -13.48 24.25
CA GLY A 373 -42.51 -12.37 25.23
C GLY A 373 -41.25 -11.50 25.11
N LYS A 374 -40.40 -11.51 26.13
CA LYS A 374 -39.13 -10.74 26.16
C LYS A 374 -37.94 -11.47 25.60
N HIS A 375 -38.12 -12.72 25.21
CA HIS A 375 -37.04 -13.56 24.69
C HIS A 375 -37.03 -13.53 23.17
N ASN A 376 -35.96 -13.03 22.56
CA ASN A 376 -35.72 -13.10 21.13
C ASN A 376 -34.59 -14.09 20.85
N VAL A 377 -34.83 -15.08 20.01
CA VAL A 377 -33.86 -16.10 19.61
C VAL A 377 -33.75 -16.14 18.10
N THR A 378 -32.52 -16.11 17.61
CA THR A 378 -32.21 -16.45 16.20
C THR A 378 -31.14 -17.53 16.21
N ALA A 379 -31.42 -18.63 15.57
CA ALA A 379 -30.47 -19.73 15.37
C ALA A 379 -30.30 -20.00 13.90
N MET A 380 -29.06 -20.13 13.46
CA MET A 380 -28.67 -20.36 12.09
C MET A 380 -27.71 -21.54 12.03
N VAL A 381 -27.91 -22.42 11.07
CA VAL A 381 -26.99 -23.50 10.72
C VAL A 381 -26.82 -23.53 9.21
N GLY A 382 -25.59 -23.70 8.76
CA GLY A 382 -25.32 -23.64 7.33
C GLY A 382 -24.05 -24.30 6.88
N GLN A 383 -23.93 -24.36 5.59
CA GLN A 383 -22.73 -24.78 4.87
C GLN A 383 -22.32 -23.71 3.85
N GLU A 384 -21.06 -23.65 3.59
CA GLU A 384 -20.46 -22.85 2.54
C GLU A 384 -19.37 -23.66 1.84
N MET A 385 -19.28 -23.54 0.55
CA MET A 385 -18.16 -24.06 -0.22
C MET A 385 -17.80 -23.07 -1.31
N TRP A 386 -16.51 -22.95 -1.60
CA TRP A 386 -16.01 -22.14 -2.68
C TRP A 386 -14.76 -22.74 -3.31
N GLU A 387 -14.50 -22.37 -4.55
CA GLU A 387 -13.29 -22.65 -5.27
C GLU A 387 -12.83 -21.40 -6.03
N SER A 388 -11.53 -21.17 -6.00
CA SER A 388 -10.83 -20.18 -6.80
C SER A 388 -9.85 -20.89 -7.72
N ARG A 389 -9.90 -20.58 -9.01
CA ARG A 389 -8.96 -21.07 -10.02
C ARG A 389 -8.35 -19.90 -10.74
N TRP A 390 -7.06 -19.98 -11.01
CA TRP A 390 -6.35 -19.02 -11.84
C TRP A 390 -5.49 -19.75 -12.88
N GLU A 391 -5.39 -19.13 -14.03
CA GLU A 391 -4.49 -19.55 -15.10
C GLU A 391 -3.92 -18.35 -15.82
N TYR A 392 -2.69 -18.47 -16.30
CA TYR A 392 -2.11 -17.48 -17.19
C TYR A 392 -1.39 -18.12 -18.35
N GLN A 393 -1.28 -17.35 -19.44
CA GLN A 393 -0.51 -17.65 -20.64
C GLN A 393 0.22 -16.39 -21.06
N SER A 394 1.52 -16.48 -21.33
CA SER A 394 2.33 -15.36 -21.78
C SER A 394 3.18 -15.72 -23.00
N ILE A 395 3.41 -14.74 -23.83
CA ILE A 395 4.34 -14.81 -24.95
C ILE A 395 5.17 -13.53 -24.95
N TYR A 396 6.49 -13.69 -25.07
CA TYR A 396 7.45 -12.63 -25.24
C TYR A 396 8.25 -12.86 -26.50
N ASN A 397 8.48 -11.83 -27.31
CA ASN A 397 9.31 -11.90 -28.50
C ASN A 397 9.99 -10.56 -28.79
N THR A 398 11.08 -10.61 -29.54
CA THR A 398 11.91 -9.47 -29.91
C THR A 398 12.05 -9.36 -31.42
N LYS A 399 12.66 -8.27 -31.88
CA LYS A 399 12.96 -8.02 -33.31
C LYS A 399 11.68 -7.96 -34.15
N LEU A 400 10.76 -7.13 -33.74
CA LEU A 400 9.56 -6.84 -34.52
C LEU A 400 9.89 -6.04 -35.78
N PRO A 401 9.10 -6.18 -36.88
CA PRO A 401 9.40 -5.57 -38.15
C PRO A 401 9.35 -4.03 -38.17
N SER A 402 8.62 -3.41 -37.27
CA SER A 402 8.57 -1.96 -37.05
C SER A 402 8.01 -1.65 -35.65
N ASP A 403 8.18 -0.41 -35.19
CA ASP A 403 7.66 0.07 -33.92
C ASP A 403 6.14 0.28 -33.89
N GLU A 404 5.46 0.17 -35.03
CA GLU A 404 4.00 0.20 -35.13
C GLU A 404 3.37 -1.20 -34.92
N VAL A 405 4.19 -2.25 -34.90
CA VAL A 405 3.74 -3.65 -34.88
C VAL A 405 4.04 -4.28 -33.52
N HIS A 406 3.06 -4.33 -32.64
CA HIS A 406 3.19 -4.84 -31.27
C HIS A 406 2.80 -6.31 -31.11
N ASN A 407 2.64 -7.06 -32.21
CA ASN A 407 2.23 -8.47 -32.17
C ASN A 407 3.45 -9.38 -32.01
N PRO A 408 3.59 -10.14 -30.90
CA PRO A 408 4.73 -11.01 -30.64
C PRO A 408 4.89 -12.15 -31.66
N SER A 409 3.84 -12.53 -32.39
CA SER A 409 3.93 -13.57 -33.43
C SER A 409 4.75 -13.15 -34.66
N LEU A 410 4.99 -11.84 -34.82
CA LEU A 410 5.73 -11.26 -35.98
C LEU A 410 7.19 -10.95 -35.65
N GLY A 411 7.62 -11.15 -34.42
CA GLY A 411 9.01 -10.96 -34.01
C GLY A 411 9.92 -12.02 -34.60
N ALA A 412 11.10 -11.60 -35.11
CA ALA A 412 12.11 -12.49 -35.64
C ALA A 412 13.04 -13.10 -34.56
N GLY A 413 12.83 -12.74 -33.30
CA GLY A 413 13.54 -13.35 -32.17
C GLY A 413 13.04 -14.76 -31.85
N THR A 414 13.62 -15.39 -30.84
CA THR A 414 13.14 -16.66 -30.32
C THR A 414 12.02 -16.38 -29.30
N PRO A 415 10.78 -16.79 -29.57
CA PRO A 415 9.69 -16.53 -28.64
C PRO A 415 9.87 -17.29 -27.35
N THR A 416 9.63 -16.62 -26.23
CA THR A 416 9.52 -17.24 -24.90
C THR A 416 8.05 -17.37 -24.55
N ILE A 417 7.62 -18.59 -24.22
CA ILE A 417 6.23 -18.89 -23.87
C ILE A 417 6.19 -19.28 -22.38
N GLY A 418 5.28 -18.70 -21.63
CA GLY A 418 5.02 -19.03 -20.24
C GLY A 418 3.56 -19.44 -20.04
N SER A 419 3.33 -20.35 -19.09
CA SER A 419 1.98 -20.67 -18.64
C SER A 419 2.01 -21.18 -17.19
N GLY A 420 0.91 -20.99 -16.49
CA GLY A 420 0.74 -21.54 -15.16
C GLY A 420 -0.74 -21.58 -14.79
N PHE A 421 -1.07 -22.43 -13.83
CA PHE A 421 -2.39 -22.53 -13.27
C PHE A 421 -2.34 -22.93 -11.80
N GLY A 422 -3.40 -22.66 -11.07
CA GLY A 422 -3.54 -23.10 -9.70
C GLY A 422 -4.98 -23.03 -9.24
N SER A 423 -5.27 -23.73 -8.15
CA SER A 423 -6.58 -23.67 -7.51
C SER A 423 -6.48 -23.74 -6.00
N SER A 424 -7.49 -23.21 -5.36
CA SER A 424 -7.69 -23.28 -3.92
C SER A 424 -9.18 -23.45 -3.64
N ALA A 425 -9.53 -24.32 -2.71
CA ALA A 425 -10.91 -24.62 -2.37
C ALA A 425 -11.10 -24.70 -0.86
N MET A 426 -12.31 -24.38 -0.41
CA MET A 426 -12.71 -24.48 1.00
C MET A 426 -14.12 -25.03 1.11
N ALA A 427 -14.35 -25.85 2.13
CA ALA A 427 -15.68 -26.28 2.54
C ALA A 427 -15.85 -26.00 4.03
N SER A 428 -17.02 -25.52 4.41
CA SER A 428 -17.27 -25.02 5.77
C SER A 428 -18.65 -25.42 6.25
N LEU A 429 -18.72 -25.76 7.55
CA LEU A 429 -19.96 -25.89 8.30
C LEU A 429 -19.97 -24.84 9.40
N PHE A 430 -21.11 -24.19 9.61
CA PHE A 430 -21.21 -23.15 10.63
C PHE A 430 -22.57 -23.11 11.32
N THR A 431 -22.55 -22.63 12.56
CA THR A 431 -23.76 -22.30 13.30
C THR A 431 -23.58 -20.98 14.01
N ARG A 432 -24.67 -20.23 14.15
CA ARG A 432 -24.71 -18.97 14.89
C ARG A 432 -26.04 -18.83 15.63
N GLU A 433 -25.95 -18.65 16.92
CA GLU A 433 -27.07 -18.40 17.82
C GLU A 433 -26.96 -16.99 18.38
N THR A 434 -28.05 -16.26 18.30
CA THR A 434 -28.19 -14.95 18.97
C THR A 434 -29.40 -15.00 19.90
N TYR A 435 -29.16 -14.58 21.12
CA TYR A 435 -30.20 -14.47 22.12
C TYR A 435 -30.24 -13.05 22.68
N ASN A 436 -31.43 -12.50 22.76
CA ASN A 436 -31.70 -11.19 23.35
C ASN A 436 -32.84 -11.31 24.36
N TYR A 437 -32.60 -10.84 25.58
CA TYR A 437 -33.63 -10.75 26.62
C TYR A 437 -33.97 -9.29 26.91
N ASP A 438 -35.22 -8.90 26.63
CA ASP A 438 -35.82 -7.60 26.96
C ASP A 438 -35.02 -6.39 26.43
N ASP A 439 -34.26 -6.56 25.33
CA ASP A 439 -33.32 -5.57 24.77
C ASP A 439 -32.26 -5.08 25.77
N ARG A 440 -31.99 -5.87 26.83
CA ARG A 440 -31.00 -5.58 27.88
C ARG A 440 -29.77 -6.46 27.79
N TYR A 441 -29.99 -7.76 27.66
CA TYR A 441 -28.91 -8.77 27.66
C TYR A 441 -28.87 -9.45 26.33
N TYR A 442 -27.70 -9.42 25.72
CA TYR A 442 -27.45 -10.02 24.42
C TYR A 442 -26.35 -11.05 24.54
N LEU A 443 -26.53 -12.18 23.90
CA LEU A 443 -25.54 -13.24 23.78
C LEU A 443 -25.49 -13.69 22.32
N THR A 444 -24.30 -13.79 21.77
CA THR A 444 -24.05 -14.37 20.44
C THR A 444 -23.00 -15.44 20.58
N TYR A 445 -23.28 -16.62 20.03
CA TYR A 445 -22.34 -17.71 19.89
C TYR A 445 -22.21 -18.07 18.41
N THR A 446 -21.00 -18.33 17.95
CA THR A 446 -20.72 -18.80 16.59
C THR A 446 -19.70 -19.93 16.65
N TYR A 447 -19.97 -21.01 15.97
CA TYR A 447 -19.02 -22.08 15.71
C TYR A 447 -18.88 -22.27 14.21
N ARG A 448 -17.63 -22.39 13.74
CA ARG A 448 -17.33 -22.66 12.35
C ARG A 448 -16.27 -23.75 12.24
N TYR A 449 -16.45 -24.65 11.30
CA TYR A 449 -15.55 -25.76 11.00
C TYR A 449 -15.16 -25.67 9.52
N ASP A 450 -13.92 -25.30 9.26
CA ASP A 450 -13.40 -25.01 7.91
C ASP A 450 -12.41 -26.09 7.47
N GLY A 451 -12.50 -26.53 6.21
CA GLY A 451 -11.56 -27.42 5.56
C GLY A 451 -10.99 -26.80 4.29
N SER A 452 -9.67 -26.66 4.20
CA SER A 452 -8.98 -26.02 3.08
C SER A 452 -8.08 -26.98 2.31
N SER A 453 -8.09 -26.87 0.98
CA SER A 453 -7.16 -27.61 0.10
C SER A 453 -5.69 -27.19 0.26
N ASN A 454 -5.43 -26.04 0.93
CA ASN A 454 -4.07 -25.51 1.14
C ASN A 454 -3.28 -26.33 2.16
N PHE A 455 -3.94 -27.23 2.92
CA PHE A 455 -3.31 -28.07 3.93
C PHE A 455 -3.36 -29.55 3.59
N GLY A 456 -2.40 -30.29 4.11
CA GLY A 456 -2.34 -31.74 3.99
C GLY A 456 -3.55 -32.43 4.63
N PRO A 457 -3.79 -33.72 4.31
CA PRO A 457 -4.97 -34.43 4.75
C PRO A 457 -5.20 -34.42 6.28
N GLU A 458 -4.12 -34.49 7.07
CA GLU A 458 -4.19 -34.56 8.53
C GLU A 458 -4.57 -33.21 9.19
N ASN A 459 -4.15 -32.08 8.58
CA ASN A 459 -4.37 -30.73 9.11
C ASN A 459 -5.37 -29.92 8.29
N ARG A 460 -6.14 -30.57 7.43
CA ARG A 460 -7.06 -29.92 6.48
C ARG A 460 -8.20 -29.18 7.16
N TRP A 461 -8.70 -29.70 8.28
CA TRP A 461 -9.88 -29.21 8.97
C TRP A 461 -9.53 -28.58 10.31
N ALA A 462 -10.15 -27.43 10.61
CA ALA A 462 -10.01 -26.75 11.90
C ALA A 462 -11.34 -26.13 12.34
N GLY A 463 -11.60 -26.11 13.65
CA GLY A 463 -12.83 -25.59 14.24
C GLY A 463 -12.55 -24.37 15.14
N PHE A 464 -13.43 -23.37 15.07
CA PHE A 464 -13.26 -22.08 15.73
C PHE A 464 -14.53 -21.66 16.43
N HIS A 465 -14.36 -21.14 17.65
CA HIS A 465 -15.44 -20.67 18.49
C HIS A 465 -15.38 -19.16 18.66
N SER A 466 -16.55 -18.55 18.75
CA SER A 466 -16.67 -17.15 19.12
C SER A 466 -17.89 -16.92 20.01
N VAL A 467 -17.69 -16.14 21.07
CA VAL A 467 -18.73 -15.77 22.03
C VAL A 467 -18.69 -14.26 22.24
N ALA A 468 -19.82 -13.59 22.19
CA ALA A 468 -19.96 -12.19 22.56
C ALA A 468 -21.19 -11.98 23.44
N GLY A 469 -21.01 -11.23 24.51
CA GLY A 469 -22.09 -10.78 25.39
C GLY A 469 -22.15 -9.28 25.45
N SER A 470 -23.35 -8.73 25.59
CA SER A 470 -23.49 -7.31 25.89
C SER A 470 -24.67 -7.04 26.84
N TRP A 471 -24.50 -5.99 27.62
CA TRP A 471 -25.45 -5.54 28.61
C TRP A 471 -25.79 -4.05 28.39
N ARG A 472 -27.04 -3.77 28.05
CA ARG A 472 -27.56 -2.42 27.94
C ARG A 472 -28.08 -1.96 29.29
N PHE A 473 -27.19 -1.43 30.11
CA PHE A 473 -27.48 -1.09 31.50
C PHE A 473 -28.43 0.12 31.63
N THR A 474 -28.56 0.96 30.60
CA THR A 474 -29.56 2.05 30.61
C THR A 474 -31.00 1.55 30.56
N GLN A 475 -31.25 0.30 30.22
CA GLN A 475 -32.58 -0.31 30.30
C GLN A 475 -32.89 -0.86 31.72
N GLU A 476 -32.00 -0.72 32.67
CA GLU A 476 -32.23 -1.12 34.04
C GLU A 476 -33.02 -0.09 34.81
N LYS A 477 -33.89 -0.56 35.73
CA LYS A 477 -34.77 0.31 36.52
C LYS A 477 -34.06 1.42 37.29
N TRP A 478 -32.84 1.20 37.72
CA TRP A 478 -32.06 2.18 38.46
C TRP A 478 -31.52 3.32 37.58
N MET A 479 -31.58 3.16 36.23
CA MET A 479 -31.20 4.19 35.25
C MET A 479 -32.38 4.98 34.71
N GLU A 480 -33.62 4.56 34.90
CA GLU A 480 -34.85 5.16 34.32
C GLU A 480 -34.97 6.66 34.63
N ASN A 481 -34.44 7.14 35.73
CA ASN A 481 -34.53 8.56 36.15
C ASN A 481 -33.38 9.44 35.58
N LEU A 482 -32.43 8.86 34.81
CA LEU A 482 -31.30 9.59 34.25
C LEU A 482 -31.56 9.95 32.77
N GLU A 483 -32.54 10.81 32.51
CA GLU A 483 -32.95 11.17 31.14
C GLU A 483 -31.83 11.75 30.26
N TRP A 484 -30.81 12.35 30.87
CA TRP A 484 -29.66 12.87 30.14
C TRP A 484 -28.72 11.76 29.61
N TRP A 485 -28.82 10.53 30.13
CA TRP A 485 -28.04 9.38 29.71
C TRP A 485 -28.89 8.46 28.82
N SER A 486 -28.86 8.69 27.53
CA SER A 486 -29.79 8.05 26.57
C SER A 486 -29.38 6.61 26.23
N ASN A 487 -28.08 6.27 26.19
CA ASN A 487 -27.62 4.94 25.92
C ASN A 487 -26.40 4.58 26.79
N GLY A 488 -26.37 3.35 27.28
CA GLY A 488 -25.22 2.80 27.98
C GLY A 488 -25.17 1.29 27.78
N LYS A 489 -24.14 0.83 27.07
CA LYS A 489 -23.97 -0.57 26.71
C LYS A 489 -22.53 -1.02 26.94
N LEU A 490 -22.40 -2.10 27.70
CA LEU A 490 -21.14 -2.80 27.89
C LEU A 490 -21.08 -3.98 26.94
N ARG A 491 -19.94 -4.21 26.30
CA ARG A 491 -19.70 -5.31 25.36
C ARG A 491 -18.45 -6.09 25.76
N LEU A 492 -18.55 -7.42 25.73
CA LEU A 492 -17.44 -8.33 25.92
C LEU A 492 -17.46 -9.35 24.78
N GLY A 493 -16.34 -9.57 24.16
CA GLY A 493 -16.19 -10.52 23.08
C GLY A 493 -14.90 -11.32 23.19
N TRP A 494 -15.00 -12.58 22.90
CA TRP A 494 -13.89 -13.48 22.71
C TRP A 494 -14.16 -14.32 21.47
N GLY A 495 -13.13 -14.56 20.67
CA GLY A 495 -13.27 -15.46 19.55
C GLY A 495 -11.95 -15.85 18.95
N GLN A 496 -12.00 -16.97 18.23
CA GLN A 496 -10.93 -17.50 17.43
C GLN A 496 -11.27 -17.35 15.95
N THR A 497 -10.30 -17.03 15.16
CA THR A 497 -10.31 -17.08 13.70
C THR A 497 -9.02 -17.73 13.23
N CYS A 498 -8.92 -18.08 11.98
CA CYS A 498 -7.71 -18.66 11.42
C CYS A 498 -7.36 -18.05 10.08
N ASN A 499 -6.16 -18.34 9.61
CA ASN A 499 -5.67 -17.94 8.29
C ASN A 499 -5.15 -19.18 7.57
N SER A 500 -5.56 -19.35 6.31
CA SER A 500 -5.13 -20.45 5.43
C SER A 500 -4.30 -19.96 4.24
N ASN A 501 -3.85 -18.70 4.26
CA ASN A 501 -3.22 -18.07 3.10
C ASN A 501 -1.73 -18.44 3.00
N ILE A 502 -1.43 -19.62 2.49
CA ILE A 502 -0.07 -20.15 2.25
C ILE A 502 0.19 -20.50 0.79
N GLY A 503 -0.78 -20.29 -0.08
CA GLY A 503 -0.78 -20.77 -1.46
C GLY A 503 -1.36 -22.20 -1.61
N GLY A 504 -1.86 -22.47 -2.78
CA GLY A 504 -2.46 -23.78 -3.09
C GLY A 504 -1.40 -24.90 -2.99
N TYR A 505 -1.74 -25.97 -2.27
CA TYR A 505 -0.90 -27.19 -2.14
C TYR A 505 0.52 -26.94 -1.61
N ALA A 506 0.75 -25.87 -0.86
CA ALA A 506 2.08 -25.50 -0.34
C ALA A 506 2.70 -26.52 0.62
N TRP A 507 1.88 -27.46 1.12
CA TRP A 507 2.31 -28.60 1.95
C TRP A 507 3.03 -29.70 1.15
N GLY A 508 2.83 -29.73 -0.19
CA GLY A 508 3.38 -30.75 -1.06
C GLY A 508 4.72 -30.35 -1.69
N SER A 509 5.31 -31.28 -2.41
CA SER A 509 6.47 -31.02 -3.26
C SER A 509 6.02 -30.75 -4.70
N SER A 510 6.53 -29.70 -5.30
CA SER A 510 6.37 -29.38 -6.72
C SER A 510 7.65 -29.74 -7.49
N ILE A 511 7.50 -29.86 -8.80
CA ILE A 511 8.63 -30.12 -9.71
C ILE A 511 8.77 -28.95 -10.67
N SER A 512 10.03 -28.63 -11.04
CA SER A 512 10.34 -27.65 -12.08
C SER A 512 11.08 -28.32 -13.22
N PRO A 513 10.86 -27.89 -14.48
CA PRO A 513 11.67 -28.35 -15.59
C PRO A 513 13.12 -27.89 -15.41
N MET A 514 14.03 -28.68 -15.92
CA MET A 514 15.47 -28.41 -15.88
C MET A 514 16.11 -28.90 -17.17
N ASP A 515 16.82 -28.04 -17.85
CA ASP A 515 17.69 -28.43 -18.94
C ASP A 515 19.03 -28.93 -18.41
N SER A 516 19.49 -30.03 -18.95
CA SER A 516 20.79 -30.63 -18.60
C SER A 516 21.56 -31.09 -19.85
N ALA A 517 22.81 -31.40 -19.68
CA ALA A 517 23.62 -31.98 -20.75
C ALA A 517 23.06 -33.31 -21.30
N LEU A 518 22.16 -33.96 -20.56
CA LEU A 518 21.48 -35.19 -20.95
C LEU A 518 20.10 -34.96 -21.58
N GLY A 519 19.70 -33.69 -21.76
CA GLY A 519 18.39 -33.26 -22.24
C GLY A 519 17.49 -32.71 -21.16
N ALA A 520 16.24 -32.42 -21.52
CA ALA A 520 15.25 -31.90 -20.62
C ALA A 520 14.88 -32.91 -19.52
N GLY A 521 14.82 -32.45 -18.29
CA GLY A 521 14.48 -33.25 -17.12
C GLY A 521 13.63 -32.46 -16.13
N TYR A 522 13.40 -33.02 -14.96
CA TYR A 522 12.65 -32.38 -13.87
C TYR A 522 13.43 -32.48 -12.58
N ARG A 523 13.33 -31.45 -11.75
CA ARG A 523 13.88 -31.42 -10.40
C ARG A 523 12.83 -31.03 -9.39
N PRO A 524 12.96 -31.37 -8.09
CA PRO A 524 12.13 -30.77 -7.07
C PRO A 524 12.27 -29.25 -7.08
N ALA A 525 11.16 -28.54 -6.97
CA ALA A 525 11.15 -27.06 -6.89
C ALA A 525 11.15 -26.56 -5.46
N ASN A 526 10.58 -27.33 -4.52
CA ASN A 526 10.51 -27.01 -3.10
C ASN A 526 10.65 -28.27 -2.24
N ILE A 527 10.89 -28.04 -0.95
CA ILE A 527 10.83 -29.09 0.07
C ILE A 527 9.41 -29.16 0.61
N ALA A 528 8.83 -30.35 0.65
CA ALA A 528 7.50 -30.57 1.21
C ALA A 528 7.48 -30.46 2.73
N ASN A 529 6.37 -29.95 3.29
CA ASN A 529 6.07 -30.00 4.72
C ASN A 529 4.60 -30.38 4.94
N THR A 530 4.34 -31.67 5.15
CA THR A 530 2.98 -32.18 5.35
C THR A 530 2.39 -31.82 6.72
N ALA A 531 3.22 -31.39 7.66
CA ALA A 531 2.83 -31.00 9.02
C ALA A 531 2.35 -29.55 9.12
N VAL A 532 2.40 -28.77 8.02
CA VAL A 532 1.91 -27.40 8.04
C VAL A 532 0.43 -27.35 8.43
N GLN A 533 0.08 -26.45 9.32
CA GLN A 533 -1.26 -26.27 9.87
C GLN A 533 -1.74 -24.83 9.81
N TRP A 534 -2.97 -24.61 10.26
CA TRP A 534 -3.62 -23.31 10.26
C TRP A 534 -2.90 -22.33 11.19
N GLU A 535 -2.72 -21.09 10.71
CA GLU A 535 -2.40 -19.96 11.58
C GLU A 535 -3.64 -19.60 12.39
N SER A 536 -3.53 -19.55 13.72
CA SER A 536 -4.65 -19.26 14.60
C SER A 536 -4.56 -17.83 15.15
N GLN A 537 -5.72 -17.19 15.31
CA GLN A 537 -5.82 -15.87 15.91
C GLN A 537 -6.85 -15.87 17.02
N THR A 538 -6.46 -15.47 18.21
CA THR A 538 -7.34 -15.32 19.37
C THR A 538 -7.49 -13.85 19.68
N GLN A 539 -8.72 -13.39 19.81
CA GLN A 539 -9.02 -11.98 20.11
C GLN A 539 -9.95 -11.85 21.31
N TRP A 540 -9.60 -10.92 22.21
CA TRP A 540 -10.45 -10.39 23.26
C TRP A 540 -10.82 -8.95 22.94
N ASN A 541 -12.07 -8.59 23.17
CA ASN A 541 -12.59 -7.25 22.98
C ASN A 541 -13.46 -6.83 24.16
N PHE A 542 -13.19 -5.64 24.69
CA PHE A 542 -14.02 -4.96 25.66
C PHE A 542 -14.50 -3.64 25.05
N GLY A 543 -15.81 -3.41 25.01
CA GLY A 543 -16.39 -2.21 24.42
C GLY A 543 -17.37 -1.53 25.40
N LEU A 544 -17.37 -0.21 25.35
CA LEU A 544 -18.28 0.64 26.11
C LEU A 544 -18.90 1.68 25.18
N ASP A 545 -20.21 1.63 25.02
CA ASP A 545 -20.99 2.60 24.23
C ASP A 545 -21.82 3.47 25.18
N LEU A 546 -21.62 4.76 25.11
CA LEU A 546 -22.33 5.77 25.94
C LEU A 546 -22.99 6.78 25.03
N GLY A 547 -24.28 7.05 25.25
CA GLY A 547 -25.06 8.08 24.59
C GLY A 547 -25.63 9.06 25.61
N PHE A 548 -25.52 10.34 25.32
CA PHE A 548 -25.97 11.42 26.22
C PHE A 548 -26.81 12.42 25.45
N PHE A 549 -27.76 13.07 26.19
CA PHE A 549 -28.59 14.15 25.68
C PHE A 549 -29.42 13.76 24.46
N GLN A 550 -30.14 12.63 24.54
CA GLN A 550 -30.93 12.06 23.45
C GLN A 550 -30.05 11.73 22.23
N ASP A 551 -28.89 11.06 22.48
CA ASP A 551 -27.88 10.64 21.53
C ASP A 551 -27.21 11.79 20.74
N ARG A 552 -27.26 13.02 21.29
CA ARG A 552 -26.52 14.15 20.70
C ARG A 552 -25.03 14.06 20.92
N LEU A 553 -24.60 13.28 21.91
CA LEU A 553 -23.20 12.97 22.14
C LEU A 553 -23.06 11.48 22.38
N ASN A 554 -22.38 10.80 21.48
CA ASN A 554 -22.10 9.37 21.57
C ASN A 554 -20.60 9.12 21.69
N LEU A 555 -20.21 8.34 22.68
CA LEU A 555 -18.83 7.95 22.93
C LEU A 555 -18.74 6.43 22.87
N THR A 556 -17.91 5.92 21.99
CA THR A 556 -17.57 4.49 21.93
C THR A 556 -16.09 4.32 22.27
N VAL A 557 -15.81 3.42 23.20
CA VAL A 557 -14.45 3.05 23.61
C VAL A 557 -14.30 1.56 23.44
N ASP A 558 -13.32 1.12 22.64
CA ASP A 558 -12.96 -0.28 22.45
C ASP A 558 -11.52 -0.55 22.92
N LEU A 559 -11.35 -1.54 23.77
CA LEU A 559 -10.07 -2.10 24.17
C LEU A 559 -9.96 -3.49 23.58
N TYR A 560 -8.86 -3.80 22.92
CA TYR A 560 -8.66 -5.11 22.32
C TYR A 560 -7.26 -5.68 22.58
N LYS A 561 -7.22 -6.99 22.59
CA LYS A 561 -5.99 -7.78 22.53
C LYS A 561 -6.19 -8.89 21.50
N LYS A 562 -5.33 -8.93 20.49
CA LYS A 562 -5.31 -9.92 19.42
C LYS A 562 -3.94 -10.59 19.40
N VAL A 563 -3.92 -11.91 19.45
CA VAL A 563 -2.71 -12.73 19.37
C VAL A 563 -2.85 -13.65 18.16
N SER A 564 -1.88 -13.61 17.27
CA SER A 564 -1.72 -14.56 16.17
C SER A 564 -0.61 -15.53 16.54
N GLU A 565 -0.89 -16.81 16.47
CA GLU A 565 0.02 -17.92 16.80
C GLU A 565 0.15 -18.83 15.59
N ASP A 566 1.23 -19.61 15.56
CA ASP A 566 1.51 -20.54 14.48
C ASP A 566 1.54 -19.86 13.10
N MET A 567 2.16 -18.68 13.01
CA MET A 567 2.19 -17.90 11.78
C MET A 567 2.83 -18.66 10.63
N LEU A 568 2.19 -18.56 9.46
CA LEU A 568 2.61 -19.24 8.24
C LEU A 568 3.76 -18.47 7.57
N MET A 569 4.94 -19.07 7.59
CA MET A 569 6.17 -18.45 7.08
C MET A 569 6.99 -19.46 6.27
N SER A 570 7.91 -18.95 5.42
CA SER A 570 8.96 -19.78 4.84
C SER A 570 10.00 -20.15 5.89
N MET A 571 10.32 -21.44 6.03
CA MET A 571 11.39 -21.90 6.91
C MET A 571 12.74 -21.43 6.40
N GLN A 572 13.52 -20.77 7.24
CA GLN A 572 14.93 -20.57 6.95
C GLN A 572 15.68 -21.88 7.30
N LEU A 573 16.21 -22.53 6.28
CA LEU A 573 17.01 -23.74 6.42
C LEU A 573 18.49 -23.42 6.18
N PRO A 574 19.39 -24.18 6.79
CA PRO A 574 20.81 -24.07 6.49
C PRO A 574 21.09 -24.23 4.98
N SER A 575 22.09 -23.50 4.46
CA SER A 575 22.39 -23.45 3.02
C SER A 575 22.71 -24.83 2.42
N TYR A 576 23.26 -25.76 3.21
CA TYR A 576 23.54 -27.14 2.77
C TYR A 576 22.28 -27.95 2.42
N MET A 577 21.09 -27.50 2.82
CA MET A 577 19.81 -28.11 2.41
C MET A 577 19.39 -27.75 0.97
N GLY A 578 20.17 -26.92 0.27
CA GLY A 578 19.91 -26.55 -1.12
C GLY A 578 18.87 -25.43 -1.31
N THR A 579 18.44 -24.75 -0.23
CA THR A 579 17.46 -23.66 -0.29
C THR A 579 18.08 -22.28 -0.50
N GLN A 580 19.41 -22.19 -0.47
CA GLN A 580 20.16 -20.94 -0.65
C GLN A 580 21.43 -21.17 -1.47
N GLY A 581 21.94 -20.12 -2.09
CA GLY A 581 23.26 -20.11 -2.72
C GLY A 581 23.32 -20.68 -4.14
N ASN A 582 22.24 -21.22 -4.68
CA ASN A 582 22.18 -21.82 -6.01
C ASN A 582 21.41 -20.97 -7.05
N GLY A 583 21.20 -19.68 -6.76
CA GLY A 583 20.48 -18.78 -7.65
C GLY A 583 19.09 -19.33 -8.02
N SER A 584 18.73 -19.29 -9.30
CA SER A 584 17.46 -19.79 -9.82
C SER A 584 17.25 -21.30 -9.66
N SER A 585 18.30 -22.06 -9.32
CA SER A 585 18.23 -23.49 -9.08
C SER A 585 18.04 -23.89 -7.62
N ALA A 586 17.99 -22.94 -6.71
CA ALA A 586 17.74 -23.21 -5.30
C ALA A 586 16.34 -23.82 -5.09
N LEU A 587 16.24 -24.76 -4.14
CA LEU A 587 14.95 -25.27 -3.69
C LEU A 587 14.20 -24.16 -2.94
N ALA A 588 12.92 -23.97 -3.22
CA ALA A 588 12.11 -23.09 -2.39
C ALA A 588 11.99 -23.68 -0.98
N ALA A 589 12.17 -22.83 0.03
CA ALA A 589 12.05 -23.24 1.42
C ALA A 589 10.63 -23.73 1.72
N PRO A 590 10.44 -24.77 2.55
CA PRO A 590 9.12 -25.23 2.94
C PRO A 590 8.40 -24.15 3.75
N LYS A 591 7.08 -24.13 3.64
CA LYS A 591 6.24 -23.35 4.55
C LYS A 591 6.09 -24.10 5.88
N GLY A 592 6.01 -23.36 6.97
CA GLY A 592 5.81 -23.92 8.31
C GLY A 592 5.18 -22.90 9.23
N ASN A 593 4.86 -23.34 10.43
CA ASN A 593 4.19 -22.56 11.46
C ASN A 593 5.21 -22.09 12.49
N PHE A 594 5.57 -20.81 12.44
CA PHE A 594 6.61 -20.23 13.28
C PHE A 594 6.20 -18.84 13.74
N GLY A 595 6.39 -18.60 15.01
CA GLY A 595 6.22 -17.27 15.58
C GLY A 595 4.83 -16.89 16.01
N SER A 596 4.78 -15.83 16.77
CA SER A 596 3.57 -15.26 17.35
C SER A 596 3.67 -13.75 17.42
N ILE A 597 2.57 -13.07 17.08
CA ILE A 597 2.45 -11.61 17.14
C ILE A 597 1.28 -11.23 18.05
N GLU A 598 1.50 -10.22 18.87
CA GLU A 598 0.47 -9.61 19.69
C GLU A 598 0.18 -8.18 19.24
N ASN A 599 -1.10 -7.84 19.11
CA ASN A 599 -1.59 -6.48 18.93
C ASN A 599 -2.52 -6.11 20.10
N LYS A 600 -2.23 -5.01 20.77
CA LYS A 600 -3.05 -4.42 21.82
C LYS A 600 -3.41 -3.00 21.44
N GLY A 601 -4.65 -2.61 21.65
CA GLY A 601 -5.03 -1.25 21.29
C GLY A 601 -6.24 -0.70 22.01
N LEU A 602 -6.36 0.61 21.87
CA LEU A 602 -7.47 1.44 22.33
C LEU A 602 -8.01 2.22 21.12
N GLU A 603 -9.30 2.10 20.86
CA GLU A 603 -10.02 2.89 19.87
C GLU A 603 -11.07 3.74 20.59
N ILE A 604 -11.12 5.03 20.29
CA ILE A 604 -12.12 5.97 20.82
C ILE A 604 -12.81 6.64 19.65
N THR A 605 -14.13 6.59 19.63
CA THR A 605 -14.96 7.30 18.66
C THR A 605 -15.90 8.23 19.42
N LEU A 606 -15.88 9.49 19.06
CA LEU A 606 -16.79 10.52 19.56
C LEU A 606 -17.66 11.02 18.41
N ASP A 607 -18.97 10.80 18.50
CA ASP A 607 -19.95 11.29 17.55
C ASP A 607 -20.85 12.31 18.25
N ALA A 608 -20.85 13.53 17.72
CA ALA A 608 -21.52 14.65 18.35
C ALA A 608 -22.40 15.42 17.36
N HIS A 609 -23.60 15.83 17.83
CA HIS A 609 -24.56 16.66 17.11
C HIS A 609 -24.83 17.94 17.91
N PRO A 610 -23.84 18.87 17.99
CA PRO A 610 -23.96 20.06 18.86
C PRO A 610 -25.13 20.96 18.47
N PHE A 611 -25.41 21.07 17.18
CA PHE A 611 -26.51 21.89 16.66
C PHE A 611 -27.43 21.05 15.76
N VAL A 612 -28.73 21.05 16.05
CA VAL A 612 -29.77 20.24 15.37
C VAL A 612 -30.94 21.07 14.83
N GLY A 613 -30.82 22.41 14.82
CA GLY A 613 -31.83 23.35 14.31
C GLY A 613 -31.69 23.64 12.83
N ASP A 614 -31.97 24.90 12.43
CA ASP A 614 -31.77 25.38 11.05
C ASP A 614 -30.30 25.28 10.61
N PHE A 615 -29.38 25.50 11.53
CA PHE A 615 -27.97 25.17 11.40
C PHE A 615 -27.74 23.83 12.11
N GLN A 616 -27.20 22.88 11.37
CA GLN A 616 -26.85 21.57 11.88
C GLN A 616 -25.32 21.38 11.79
N TRP A 617 -24.77 20.79 12.84
CA TRP A 617 -23.35 20.37 12.86
C TRP A 617 -23.25 18.93 13.37
N ASP A 618 -22.76 18.05 12.51
CA ASP A 618 -22.42 16.68 12.84
C ASP A 618 -20.90 16.58 12.87
N SER A 619 -20.33 16.09 13.98
CA SER A 619 -18.89 15.93 14.17
C SER A 619 -18.58 14.51 14.61
N ASN A 620 -17.77 13.81 13.84
CA ASN A 620 -17.27 12.46 14.16
C ASN A 620 -15.75 12.49 14.28
N PHE A 621 -15.24 12.24 15.49
CA PHE A 621 -13.81 12.15 15.79
C PHE A 621 -13.45 10.72 16.19
N GLN A 622 -12.40 10.20 15.60
CA GLN A 622 -11.87 8.86 15.87
C GLN A 622 -10.37 8.93 16.13
N ILE A 623 -9.90 8.23 17.18
CA ILE A 623 -8.48 8.06 17.46
C ILE A 623 -8.21 6.61 17.82
N SER A 624 -7.11 6.09 17.30
CA SER A 624 -6.71 4.69 17.46
C SER A 624 -5.24 4.59 17.86
N PHE A 625 -5.01 3.87 18.95
CA PHE A 625 -3.68 3.49 19.45
C PHE A 625 -3.52 1.99 19.26
N ASN A 626 -2.47 1.56 18.59
CA ASN A 626 -2.11 0.16 18.44
C ASN A 626 -0.65 -0.07 18.88
N ARG A 627 -0.41 -1.15 19.57
CA ARG A 627 0.93 -1.63 19.91
C ARG A 627 1.06 -3.05 19.39
N ASN A 628 2.00 -3.20 18.48
CA ASN A 628 2.36 -4.48 17.88
C ASN A 628 3.64 -5.00 18.53
N THR A 629 3.73 -6.31 18.79
CA THR A 629 4.91 -6.95 19.38
C THR A 629 5.10 -8.34 18.78
N LEU A 630 6.29 -8.64 18.32
CA LEU A 630 6.72 -9.99 17.98
C LEU A 630 6.97 -10.76 19.29
N VAL A 631 6.15 -11.76 19.58
CA VAL A 631 6.19 -12.46 20.89
C VAL A 631 7.18 -13.63 20.85
N ALA A 632 7.20 -14.38 19.77
CA ALA A 632 8.03 -15.57 19.63
C ALA A 632 8.34 -15.87 18.16
N LEU A 633 9.45 -16.57 17.94
CA LEU A 633 9.85 -17.20 16.67
C LEU A 633 10.20 -18.66 16.98
N SER A 634 9.21 -19.44 17.37
CA SER A 634 9.39 -20.84 17.76
C SER A 634 9.67 -21.73 16.55
N GLY A 635 10.54 -22.73 16.73
CA GLY A 635 10.85 -23.72 15.68
C GLY A 635 11.84 -23.28 14.62
N THR A 636 12.40 -22.06 14.70
CA THR A 636 13.45 -21.58 13.80
C THR A 636 14.75 -21.33 14.57
N THR A 637 15.89 -21.35 13.84
CA THR A 637 17.18 -20.86 14.37
C THR A 637 17.31 -19.35 14.28
N ALA A 638 16.33 -18.66 13.65
CA ALA A 638 16.35 -17.21 13.46
C ALA A 638 15.96 -16.49 14.76
N ALA A 639 16.77 -15.53 15.17
CA ALA A 639 16.47 -14.64 16.29
C ALA A 639 15.60 -13.44 15.90
N SER A 640 15.46 -13.17 14.61
CA SER A 640 14.76 -12.02 14.05
C SER A 640 14.26 -12.30 12.64
N ILE A 641 13.34 -11.46 12.17
CA ILE A 641 12.86 -11.40 10.79
C ILE A 641 13.44 -10.14 10.15
N VAL A 642 14.03 -10.31 8.97
CA VAL A 642 14.73 -9.26 8.25
C VAL A 642 13.92 -8.83 7.04
N GLY A 643 13.72 -7.52 6.90
CA GLY A 643 13.15 -6.89 5.72
C GLY A 643 14.24 -6.20 4.90
N TYR A 644 14.16 -6.36 3.58
CA TYR A 644 15.17 -5.88 2.65
C TYR A 644 14.69 -4.66 1.88
N GLY A 645 15.61 -3.77 1.56
CA GLY A 645 15.43 -2.72 0.57
C GLY A 645 15.63 -3.25 -0.85
N GLN A 646 15.55 -2.34 -1.81
CA GLN A 646 15.61 -2.68 -3.24
C GLN A 646 16.88 -3.42 -3.64
N TRP A 647 18.03 -3.11 -3.03
CA TRP A 647 19.34 -3.69 -3.33
C TRP A 647 19.76 -4.80 -2.36
N SER A 648 18.79 -5.45 -1.72
CA SER A 648 19.03 -6.49 -0.71
C SER A 648 19.70 -5.98 0.57
N ASP A 649 19.67 -4.67 0.82
CA ASP A 649 20.12 -4.10 2.08
C ASP A 649 19.13 -4.44 3.18
N VAL A 650 19.63 -4.81 4.36
CA VAL A 650 18.78 -4.99 5.54
C VAL A 650 18.32 -3.62 6.03
N VAL A 651 17.07 -3.29 5.79
CA VAL A 651 16.47 -1.99 6.19
C VAL A 651 15.60 -2.08 7.43
N CYS A 652 14.93 -3.21 7.63
CA CYS A 652 14.07 -3.46 8.79
C CYS A 652 14.47 -4.74 9.51
N VAL A 653 14.35 -4.75 10.84
CA VAL A 653 14.49 -5.95 11.66
C VAL A 653 13.33 -6.02 12.64
N SER A 654 12.70 -7.19 12.71
CA SER A 654 11.67 -7.50 13.70
C SER A 654 12.23 -8.50 14.70
N GLU A 655 12.46 -8.07 15.93
CA GLU A 655 13.05 -8.87 17.01
C GLU A 655 11.99 -9.26 18.06
N ILE A 656 12.21 -10.38 18.72
CA ILE A 656 11.33 -10.83 19.83
C ILE A 656 11.28 -9.77 20.93
N GLY A 657 10.07 -9.44 21.38
CA GLY A 657 9.80 -8.41 22.39
C GLY A 657 9.70 -6.99 21.85
N LYS A 658 9.98 -6.75 20.56
CA LYS A 658 9.93 -5.43 19.91
C LYS A 658 8.79 -5.35 18.90
N PRO A 659 8.42 -4.13 18.45
CA PRO A 659 7.53 -3.95 17.33
C PRO A 659 8.09 -4.55 16.04
N LEU A 660 7.19 -4.88 15.10
CA LEU A 660 7.59 -5.28 13.74
C LEU A 660 8.17 -4.09 12.97
N TYR A 661 9.05 -4.40 12.02
CA TYR A 661 9.56 -3.48 10.99
C TYR A 661 10.43 -2.34 11.51
N ASN A 662 11.03 -2.43 12.69
CA ASN A 662 11.94 -1.38 13.16
C ASN A 662 13.09 -1.20 12.16
N PHE A 663 13.38 0.05 11.79
CA PHE A 663 14.55 0.37 10.97
C PHE A 663 15.81 0.02 11.74
N TYR A 664 16.77 -0.62 11.06
CA TYR A 664 17.94 -1.18 11.69
C TYR A 664 19.22 -0.71 11.01
N GLY A 665 19.97 0.15 11.69
CA GLY A 665 21.12 0.82 11.11
C GLY A 665 22.00 1.49 12.13
N TYR A 666 22.87 2.38 11.67
CA TYR A 666 23.85 3.09 12.49
C TYR A 666 23.29 4.40 13.04
N VAL A 667 23.78 4.81 14.21
CA VAL A 667 23.47 6.12 14.80
C VAL A 667 24.57 7.10 14.43
N VAL A 668 24.21 8.19 13.75
CA VAL A 668 25.14 9.29 13.41
C VAL A 668 25.26 10.22 14.59
N GLU A 669 26.47 10.45 15.09
CA GLU A 669 26.78 11.43 16.13
C GLU A 669 27.14 12.81 15.54
N GLY A 670 27.84 12.84 14.42
CA GLY A 670 28.30 14.03 13.73
C GLY A 670 29.26 13.66 12.60
N VAL A 671 30.18 14.55 12.30
CA VAL A 671 31.31 14.28 11.39
C VAL A 671 32.63 14.36 12.14
N TYR A 672 33.67 13.74 11.61
CA TYR A 672 35.02 13.93 12.12
C TYR A 672 35.51 15.38 11.80
N GLU A 673 35.73 16.20 12.80
CA GLU A 673 36.04 17.61 12.61
C GLU A 673 37.53 17.88 12.36
N SER A 674 38.42 16.97 12.80
CA SER A 674 39.88 17.07 12.69
C SER A 674 40.53 15.67 12.74
N LEU A 675 41.85 15.62 12.48
CA LEU A 675 42.65 14.40 12.67
C LEU A 675 42.59 13.91 14.12
N GLU A 676 42.71 14.84 15.10
CA GLU A 676 42.63 14.51 16.51
C GLU A 676 41.29 13.84 16.88
N ASP A 677 40.16 14.29 16.30
CA ASP A 677 38.86 13.70 16.50
C ASP A 677 38.78 12.28 15.90
N ILE A 678 39.37 12.04 14.72
CA ILE A 678 39.48 10.71 14.12
C ILE A 678 40.27 9.76 15.03
N GLU A 679 41.43 10.21 15.56
CA GLU A 679 42.31 9.39 16.39
C GLU A 679 41.72 9.03 17.74
N ASN A 680 40.90 9.91 18.31
CA ASN A 680 40.24 9.76 19.60
C ASN A 680 38.87 9.04 19.50
N SER A 681 38.41 8.74 18.31
CA SER A 681 37.11 8.09 18.09
C SER A 681 37.24 6.57 17.86
N PRO A 682 36.14 5.82 18.00
CA PRO A 682 36.11 4.38 17.63
C PRO A 682 36.59 4.17 16.20
N LYS A 683 37.31 3.07 15.99
CA LYS A 683 37.98 2.79 14.72
C LYS A 683 37.00 2.21 13.71
N THR A 684 36.89 2.81 12.53
CA THR A 684 36.16 2.21 11.40
C THR A 684 37.05 1.19 10.66
N ALA A 685 36.44 0.35 9.83
CA ALA A 685 37.16 -0.59 8.97
C ALA A 685 38.17 0.08 8.02
N LYS A 686 38.03 1.39 7.82
CA LYS A 686 38.88 2.22 6.94
C LYS A 686 39.89 3.06 7.70
N HIS A 687 40.02 2.80 8.98
CA HIS A 687 41.10 3.43 9.75
C HIS A 687 42.46 2.84 9.33
N PRO A 688 43.47 3.66 9.02
CA PRO A 688 44.74 3.14 8.52
C PRO A 688 45.49 2.38 9.62
N THR A 689 45.90 1.17 9.33
CA THR A 689 46.69 0.33 10.26
C THR A 689 48.15 0.76 10.41
N ASN A 690 48.66 1.52 9.43
CA ASN A 690 50.02 2.02 9.39
C ASN A 690 50.14 3.50 9.75
N GLY A 691 49.08 4.15 10.21
CA GLY A 691 49.05 5.57 10.53
C GLY A 691 49.11 6.51 9.31
N VAL A 692 49.07 5.98 8.09
CA VAL A 692 49.10 6.79 6.86
C VAL A 692 47.68 6.98 6.34
N TYR A 693 47.21 8.20 6.47
CA TYR A 693 45.87 8.57 5.96
C TYR A 693 45.92 8.89 4.46
N ASN A 694 44.90 8.43 3.72
CA ASN A 694 44.71 8.72 2.32
C ASN A 694 43.21 8.98 2.06
N ARG A 695 42.91 10.18 1.57
CA ARG A 695 41.54 10.66 1.38
C ARG A 695 40.67 9.73 0.53
N ALA A 696 41.24 9.07 -0.46
CA ALA A 696 40.51 8.17 -1.36
C ALA A 696 40.26 6.77 -0.78
N ASN A 697 41.01 6.33 0.25
CA ASN A 697 41.00 4.95 0.71
C ASN A 697 40.77 4.77 2.21
N THR A 698 40.93 5.84 3.00
CA THR A 698 40.78 5.79 4.46
C THR A 698 39.72 6.78 4.93
N VAL A 699 39.26 6.63 6.17
CA VAL A 699 38.45 7.64 6.85
C VAL A 699 39.15 9.01 6.80
N TRP A 700 38.37 10.08 6.66
CA TRP A 700 38.88 11.45 6.48
C TRP A 700 38.10 12.44 7.29
N VAL A 701 38.68 13.64 7.48
CA VAL A 701 38.00 14.79 8.08
C VAL A 701 36.76 15.14 7.26
N GLY A 702 35.63 15.31 7.91
CA GLY A 702 34.31 15.53 7.28
C GLY A 702 33.49 14.27 6.99
N ASP A 703 34.05 13.07 7.17
CA ASP A 703 33.29 11.82 7.08
C ASP A 703 32.41 11.63 8.32
N LEU A 704 31.34 10.84 8.20
CA LEU A 704 30.41 10.57 9.29
C LEU A 704 31.08 9.82 10.44
N LYS A 705 30.79 10.28 11.64
CA LYS A 705 31.13 9.66 12.91
C LYS A 705 29.93 8.89 13.42
N TYR A 706 30.08 7.58 13.51
CA TYR A 706 29.06 6.67 14.01
C TYR A 706 29.25 6.34 15.49
N LYS A 707 28.16 6.11 16.18
CA LYS A 707 28.15 5.71 17.59
C LYS A 707 28.57 4.25 17.72
N ASP A 708 29.55 4.01 18.58
CA ASP A 708 29.91 2.68 19.07
C ASP A 708 28.87 2.25 20.10
N ILE A 709 28.02 1.30 19.74
CA ILE A 709 26.87 0.89 20.56
C ILE A 709 27.31 -0.13 21.63
N ASN A 710 28.22 -1.02 21.29
CA ASN A 710 28.70 -2.08 22.20
C ASN A 710 29.95 -1.65 22.99
N GLU A 711 30.51 -0.44 22.73
CA GLU A 711 31.67 0.15 23.41
C GLU A 711 32.95 -0.69 23.28
N ASP A 712 33.13 -1.39 22.15
CA ASP A 712 34.33 -2.19 21.92
C ASP A 712 35.48 -1.43 21.22
N GLY A 713 35.22 -0.15 20.86
CA GLY A 713 36.18 0.72 20.20
C GLY A 713 36.29 0.56 18.69
N VAL A 714 35.41 -0.24 18.07
CA VAL A 714 35.39 -0.51 16.63
C VAL A 714 33.98 -0.36 16.07
N ILE A 715 33.82 0.41 14.99
CA ILE A 715 32.53 0.52 14.27
C ILE A 715 32.38 -0.62 13.25
N ASN A 716 31.44 -1.50 13.48
CA ASN A 716 31.15 -2.66 12.64
C ASN A 716 29.64 -3.01 12.67
N GLU A 717 29.28 -4.17 12.12
CA GLU A 717 27.86 -4.64 12.08
C GLU A 717 27.20 -4.79 13.47
N GLN A 718 27.99 -4.90 14.54
CA GLN A 718 27.46 -5.03 15.90
C GLN A 718 27.00 -3.70 16.48
N ASP A 719 27.33 -2.57 15.83
CA ASP A 719 26.88 -1.22 16.19
C ASP A 719 25.57 -0.81 15.52
N ARG A 720 25.01 -1.69 14.71
CA ARG A 720 23.67 -1.50 14.18
C ARG A 720 22.65 -1.71 15.28
N THR A 721 21.65 -0.83 15.31
CA THR A 721 20.61 -0.85 16.33
C THR A 721 19.27 -0.40 15.76
N ASP A 722 18.23 -0.43 16.58
CA ASP A 722 16.92 0.16 16.28
C ASP A 722 17.07 1.69 16.18
N ILE A 723 16.84 2.21 14.97
CA ILE A 723 16.94 3.64 14.66
C ILE A 723 15.57 4.29 14.41
N GLY A 724 14.48 3.57 14.63
CA GLY A 724 13.13 4.08 14.58
C GLY A 724 12.10 3.09 14.06
N SER A 725 10.83 3.37 14.32
CA SER A 725 9.72 2.52 13.92
C SER A 725 8.82 3.20 12.90
N PRO A 726 8.42 2.52 11.82
CA PRO A 726 7.43 3.05 10.87
C PRO A 726 6.00 2.98 11.40
N LEU A 727 5.77 2.26 12.51
CA LEU A 727 4.44 2.12 13.08
C LEU A 727 4.07 3.36 13.90
N PRO A 728 2.90 3.97 13.69
CA PRO A 728 2.49 5.17 14.38
C PRO A 728 2.17 4.92 15.86
N LYS A 729 2.39 5.93 16.68
CA LYS A 729 1.93 5.95 18.08
C LYS A 729 0.41 6.02 18.16
N PHE A 730 -0.21 6.81 17.28
CA PHE A 730 -1.66 6.84 17.05
C PHE A 730 -1.99 7.37 15.67
N THR A 731 -3.19 7.03 15.21
CA THR A 731 -3.82 7.62 14.02
C THR A 731 -5.16 8.21 14.41
N PHE A 732 -5.60 9.26 13.70
CA PHE A 732 -6.88 9.89 13.95
C PHE A 732 -7.58 10.31 12.67
N GLY A 733 -8.89 10.41 12.75
CA GLY A 733 -9.75 10.98 11.72
C GLY A 733 -10.77 11.89 12.35
N TRP A 734 -11.07 13.02 11.73
CA TRP A 734 -12.06 13.97 12.19
C TRP A 734 -12.91 14.46 11.04
N ASN A 735 -14.17 14.03 11.02
CA ASN A 735 -15.13 14.40 10.00
C ASN A 735 -16.17 15.39 10.57
N ASN A 736 -16.34 16.53 9.91
CA ASN A 736 -17.30 17.56 10.29
C ASN A 736 -18.23 17.84 9.11
N THR A 737 -19.52 17.78 9.35
CA THR A 737 -20.54 18.15 8.37
C THR A 737 -21.41 19.27 8.92
N PHE A 738 -21.44 20.39 8.22
CA PHE A 738 -22.25 21.55 8.52
C PHE A 738 -23.37 21.65 7.50
N ARG A 739 -24.61 21.83 7.95
CA ARG A 739 -25.75 22.06 7.06
C ARG A 739 -26.47 23.33 7.47
N TYR A 740 -26.73 24.19 6.51
CA TYR A 740 -27.50 25.39 6.70
C TYR A 740 -28.43 25.64 5.49
N LYS A 741 -29.72 25.51 5.70
CA LYS A 741 -30.73 25.56 4.64
C LYS A 741 -30.40 24.55 3.52
N ASN A 742 -30.01 25.05 2.33
CA ASN A 742 -29.74 24.27 1.13
C ASN A 742 -28.23 23.96 0.93
N PHE A 743 -27.38 24.51 1.79
CA PHE A 743 -25.94 24.29 1.74
C PHE A 743 -25.49 23.17 2.69
N ASP A 744 -24.57 22.39 2.25
CA ASP A 744 -23.79 21.44 3.07
C ASP A 744 -22.32 21.66 2.87
N LEU A 745 -21.55 21.63 3.96
CA LEU A 745 -20.10 21.69 3.98
C LEU A 745 -19.58 20.48 4.75
N ASN A 746 -18.74 19.68 4.12
CA ASN A 746 -18.04 18.58 4.78
C ASN A 746 -16.55 18.84 4.81
N ILE A 747 -15.91 18.62 5.96
CA ILE A 747 -14.46 18.75 6.16
C ILE A 747 -13.98 17.46 6.83
N PHE A 748 -13.12 16.71 6.15
CA PHE A 748 -12.49 15.52 6.70
C PHE A 748 -10.99 15.71 6.84
N LEU A 749 -10.51 15.56 8.07
CA LEU A 749 -9.10 15.61 8.46
C LEU A 749 -8.66 14.21 8.86
N ASN A 750 -7.45 13.82 8.47
CA ASN A 750 -6.83 12.61 8.97
C ASN A 750 -5.35 12.84 9.28
N GLY A 751 -4.78 11.99 10.11
CA GLY A 751 -3.38 12.10 10.45
C GLY A 751 -2.80 10.87 11.14
N SER A 752 -1.48 10.82 11.13
CA SER A 752 -0.64 9.83 11.79
C SER A 752 0.42 10.56 12.59
N TYR A 753 0.75 10.04 13.77
CA TYR A 753 1.73 10.65 14.64
C TYR A 753 2.71 9.64 15.19
N GLY A 754 4.00 10.02 15.15
CA GLY A 754 5.11 9.31 15.79
C GLY A 754 5.67 8.13 15.00
N ASN A 755 5.23 7.94 13.75
CA ASN A 755 5.86 7.03 12.80
C ASN A 755 7.11 7.67 12.17
N LYS A 756 8.08 6.83 11.84
CA LYS A 756 9.26 7.21 11.06
C LYS A 756 9.12 6.71 9.63
N VAL A 757 9.83 7.37 8.72
CA VAL A 757 9.96 6.98 7.31
C VAL A 757 11.45 6.88 7.00
N LEU A 758 11.86 5.79 6.40
CA LEU A 758 13.15 5.69 5.74
C LEU A 758 13.01 6.32 4.34
N ASN A 759 13.59 7.50 4.17
CA ASN A 759 13.69 8.14 2.86
C ASN A 759 14.83 7.50 2.07
N TYR A 760 14.51 6.37 1.46
CA TYR A 760 15.48 5.52 0.78
C TYR A 760 16.04 6.20 -0.48
N SER A 761 15.27 7.10 -1.10
CA SER A 761 15.72 7.89 -2.25
C SER A 761 16.92 8.79 -1.94
N LEU A 762 17.07 9.24 -0.68
CA LEU A 762 18.21 10.04 -0.27
C LEU A 762 19.50 9.21 -0.14
N MET A 763 19.37 7.94 0.21
CA MET A 763 20.48 7.06 0.55
C MET A 763 21.05 6.38 -0.70
N ASN A 764 20.21 5.86 -1.59
CA ASN A 764 20.56 4.68 -2.33
C ASN A 764 20.54 4.79 -3.86
N GLY A 765 21.36 3.94 -4.41
CA GLY A 765 21.50 3.46 -5.76
C GLY A 765 22.95 3.09 -6.07
N PRO A 766 23.22 2.21 -7.02
CA PRO A 766 24.57 1.92 -7.50
C PRO A 766 25.32 3.18 -7.93
N SER A 767 24.56 4.23 -8.29
CA SER A 767 25.09 5.51 -8.74
C SER A 767 25.04 6.59 -7.65
N GLY A 768 24.63 6.26 -6.42
CA GLY A 768 24.42 7.17 -5.29
C GLY A 768 22.97 7.69 -5.22
N GLY A 769 22.50 8.00 -4.01
CA GLY A 769 21.20 8.61 -3.73
C GLY A 769 21.24 10.13 -3.78
N LEU A 770 20.08 10.76 -3.58
CA LEU A 770 19.90 12.22 -3.68
C LEU A 770 20.57 13.03 -2.54
N ALA A 771 21.16 12.36 -1.56
CA ALA A 771 21.94 12.98 -0.49
C ALA A 771 23.26 12.23 -0.22
N SER A 772 23.64 11.29 -1.07
CA SER A 772 24.85 10.49 -0.88
C SER A 772 26.12 11.28 -1.20
N MET A 773 26.05 12.24 -2.14
CA MET A 773 27.16 13.04 -2.62
C MET A 773 28.36 12.21 -3.16
N ARG A 774 28.09 10.95 -3.56
CA ARG A 774 29.08 10.02 -4.13
C ARG A 774 29.26 10.15 -5.63
N SER A 775 28.46 10.96 -6.28
CA SER A 775 28.50 11.13 -7.73
C SER A 775 28.30 12.59 -8.08
N ALA A 776 29.17 13.11 -8.92
CA ALA A 776 29.01 14.43 -9.51
C ALA A 776 27.88 14.48 -10.57
N TRP A 777 27.33 13.31 -10.92
CA TRP A 777 26.39 13.16 -12.01
C TRP A 777 25.00 12.75 -11.57
N VAL A 778 24.73 12.89 -10.27
CA VAL A 778 23.41 12.74 -9.65
C VAL A 778 23.00 14.10 -9.12
N ASN A 779 21.81 14.55 -9.46
CA ASN A 779 21.24 15.73 -8.85
C ASN A 779 21.05 15.46 -7.34
N GLN A 780 21.28 16.48 -6.52
CA GLN A 780 21.22 16.36 -5.07
C GLN A 780 20.04 17.13 -4.50
N ASN A 781 19.51 16.64 -3.38
CA ASN A 781 18.46 17.32 -2.64
C ASN A 781 19.09 18.45 -1.79
N ASN A 782 18.70 19.70 -2.04
CA ASN A 782 19.24 20.88 -1.38
C ASN A 782 19.12 20.82 0.14
N ASP A 783 17.93 20.48 0.65
CA ASP A 783 17.68 20.43 2.10
C ASP A 783 18.51 19.35 2.80
N ALA A 784 18.71 18.19 2.14
CA ALA A 784 19.43 17.07 2.72
C ALA A 784 20.95 17.26 2.77
N ILE A 785 21.51 18.17 1.96
CA ILE A 785 22.96 18.40 1.89
C ILE A 785 23.39 19.84 2.19
N LYS A 786 22.46 20.74 2.53
CA LYS A 786 22.76 22.17 2.77
C LYS A 786 23.81 22.39 3.84
N ASP A 787 23.80 21.58 4.89
CA ASP A 787 24.71 21.69 6.03
C ASP A 787 25.91 20.72 5.92
N ARG A 788 26.25 20.25 4.69
CA ARG A 788 27.39 19.35 4.48
C ARG A 788 28.69 19.90 5.01
N ALA A 789 29.57 19.01 5.49
CA ALA A 789 30.85 19.38 6.06
C ALA A 789 31.71 20.09 5.02
N GLN A 790 32.00 21.36 5.30
CA GLN A 790 32.85 22.21 4.47
C GLN A 790 34.29 22.11 4.96
N LEU A 791 35.17 21.65 4.10
CA LEU A 791 36.58 21.50 4.42
C LEU A 791 37.32 22.82 4.22
N THR A 792 38.25 23.11 5.13
CA THR A 792 39.09 24.30 5.04
C THR A 792 40.49 23.95 5.59
N PRO A 793 41.58 24.60 5.08
CA PRO A 793 42.89 24.42 5.66
C PRO A 793 42.97 25.04 7.07
N ILE A 794 43.72 24.39 7.96
CA ILE A 794 44.07 24.95 9.27
C ILE A 794 45.04 26.10 9.09
N ASP A 795 46.11 25.89 8.30
CA ASP A 795 47.04 26.92 7.85
C ASP A 795 46.89 27.17 6.33
N PRO A 796 46.22 28.26 5.91
CA PRO A 796 46.03 28.56 4.49
C PRO A 796 47.30 29.02 3.77
N TYR A 797 48.35 29.29 4.52
CA TYR A 797 49.64 29.76 3.97
C TYR A 797 50.69 28.63 3.90
N LYS A 798 50.36 27.39 4.31
CA LYS A 798 51.27 26.25 4.22
C LYS A 798 51.64 25.98 2.77
N VAL A 799 52.96 25.97 2.50
CA VAL A 799 53.49 25.69 1.16
C VAL A 799 53.84 24.21 1.04
N TYR A 800 53.41 23.60 -0.04
CA TYR A 800 53.66 22.20 -0.39
C TYR A 800 54.73 22.13 -1.51
N GLU A 801 55.96 21.80 -1.17
CA GLU A 801 57.08 21.76 -2.10
C GLU A 801 56.99 20.62 -3.09
N ASP A 802 56.24 19.53 -2.78
CA ASP A 802 55.96 18.39 -3.61
C ASP A 802 54.81 18.58 -4.59
N GLY A 803 54.16 19.79 -4.59
CA GLY A 803 53.00 20.10 -5.42
C GLY A 803 51.70 19.45 -4.92
N SER A 804 51.69 18.87 -3.72
CA SER A 804 50.43 18.40 -3.13
C SER A 804 49.52 19.54 -2.75
N MET A 805 48.22 19.25 -2.59
CA MET A 805 47.22 20.24 -2.26
C MET A 805 46.81 20.10 -0.79
N TRP A 806 46.42 21.24 -0.16
CA TRP A 806 46.05 21.27 1.24
C TRP A 806 45.02 20.21 1.66
N TYR A 807 44.08 19.85 0.77
CA TYR A 807 43.02 18.90 1.02
C TYR A 807 43.51 17.42 1.01
N ASN A 808 44.75 17.14 0.65
CA ASN A 808 45.39 15.84 0.75
C ASN A 808 46.26 15.70 2.01
N ASP A 809 46.44 16.75 2.76
CA ASP A 809 47.21 16.77 4.01
C ASP A 809 46.26 16.78 5.22
N ILE A 810 45.94 15.61 5.76
CA ILE A 810 45.00 15.46 6.88
C ILE A 810 45.40 16.29 8.11
N THR A 811 46.69 16.60 8.29
CA THR A 811 47.18 17.43 9.40
C THR A 811 46.87 18.93 9.22
N ASN A 812 46.47 19.32 7.98
CA ASN A 812 46.13 20.70 7.66
C ASN A 812 44.65 20.84 7.22
N VAL A 813 43.80 19.88 7.51
CA VAL A 813 42.37 19.94 7.17
C VAL A 813 41.51 19.99 8.42
N LYS A 814 40.46 20.80 8.42
CA LYS A 814 39.40 20.85 9.43
C LYS A 814 38.03 21.12 8.78
N VAL A 815 36.96 20.82 9.51
CA VAL A 815 35.61 21.24 9.16
C VAL A 815 35.41 22.71 9.57
N ALA A 816 34.90 23.51 8.62
CA ALA A 816 34.64 24.95 8.86
C ALA A 816 33.32 25.18 9.62
N ASN A 817 32.30 24.37 9.34
CA ASN A 817 30.95 24.42 9.93
C ASN A 817 30.79 23.31 10.98
N SER A 818 31.53 23.46 12.10
CA SER A 818 31.51 22.51 13.23
C SER A 818 30.09 22.17 13.72
N GLY A 819 29.88 20.94 14.14
CA GLY A 819 28.59 20.44 14.66
C GLY A 819 27.64 19.96 13.58
N THR A 820 28.03 19.95 12.31
CA THR A 820 27.21 19.32 11.24
C THR A 820 27.10 17.80 11.40
N LYS A 821 26.00 17.25 10.89
CA LYS A 821 25.73 15.81 10.80
C LYS A 821 25.66 15.32 9.36
N THR A 822 25.97 16.16 8.41
CA THR A 822 26.02 15.84 6.99
C THR A 822 27.47 15.71 6.55
N PRO A 823 27.88 14.60 5.93
CA PRO A 823 29.28 14.36 5.59
C PRO A 823 29.78 15.32 4.51
N ARG A 824 31.08 15.34 4.32
CA ARG A 824 31.69 15.98 3.16
C ARG A 824 31.26 15.28 1.87
N PRO A 825 31.17 16.00 0.75
CA PRO A 825 31.03 15.34 -0.55
C PRO A 825 32.29 14.53 -0.86
N THR A 826 32.11 13.28 -1.32
CA THR A 826 33.22 12.40 -1.73
C THR A 826 32.76 11.38 -2.74
N LEU A 827 33.49 11.27 -3.87
CA LEU A 827 33.14 10.34 -4.93
C LEU A 827 33.55 8.90 -4.60
N ASN A 828 34.55 8.69 -3.76
CA ASN A 828 35.04 7.37 -3.39
C ASN A 828 34.36 6.79 -2.14
N ASP A 829 33.85 7.63 -1.29
CA ASP A 829 33.20 7.32 0.01
C ASP A 829 33.84 6.13 0.77
N PRO A 830 35.13 6.20 1.12
CA PRO A 830 35.80 5.08 1.77
C PRO A 830 35.25 4.75 3.15
N ASN A 831 34.59 5.68 3.82
CA ASN A 831 33.98 5.49 5.13
C ASN A 831 32.55 4.93 5.07
N ASP A 832 31.98 4.71 3.86
CA ASP A 832 30.59 4.32 3.64
C ASP A 832 29.63 5.29 4.35
N ASN A 833 29.72 6.60 4.08
CA ASN A 833 28.87 7.63 4.66
C ASN A 833 27.40 7.49 4.25
N ASP A 834 27.13 6.75 3.19
CA ASP A 834 25.80 6.45 2.66
C ASP A 834 25.18 5.19 3.26
N ARG A 835 25.84 4.50 4.22
CA ARG A 835 25.22 3.35 4.89
C ARG A 835 23.95 3.74 5.64
N LEU A 836 23.01 2.78 5.78
CA LEU A 836 21.75 3.00 6.49
C LEU A 836 21.99 3.48 7.92
N SER A 837 21.52 4.68 8.20
CA SER A 837 21.74 5.36 9.48
C SER A 837 20.58 6.29 9.82
N THR A 838 20.65 6.88 11.00
CA THR A 838 19.69 7.90 11.47
C THR A 838 19.60 9.12 10.55
N ARG A 839 20.54 9.33 9.64
CA ARG A 839 20.55 10.42 8.66
C ARG A 839 19.38 10.34 7.69
N TYR A 840 18.96 9.13 7.33
CA TYR A 840 17.92 8.89 6.33
C TYR A 840 16.55 8.59 6.95
N ILE A 841 16.47 8.63 8.29
CA ILE A 841 15.23 8.37 9.04
C ILE A 841 14.55 9.68 9.37
N GLU A 842 13.43 9.94 8.73
CA GLU A 842 12.66 11.17 8.88
C GLU A 842 11.40 11.00 9.74
N ASP A 843 10.83 12.12 10.18
CA ASP A 843 9.56 12.15 10.89
C ASP A 843 8.40 12.03 9.88
N GLY A 844 7.73 10.89 9.88
CA GLY A 844 6.59 10.59 9.03
C GLY A 844 5.24 11.09 9.58
N SER A 845 5.24 11.85 10.68
CA SER A 845 4.01 12.41 11.24
C SER A 845 3.36 13.41 10.29
N TYR A 846 2.03 13.36 10.19
CA TYR A 846 1.29 14.32 9.36
C TYR A 846 -0.12 14.59 9.86
N LEU A 847 -0.66 15.75 9.47
CA LEU A 847 -2.07 16.10 9.48
C LEU A 847 -2.47 16.52 8.05
N ARG A 848 -3.50 15.89 7.49
CA ARG A 848 -3.97 16.18 6.13
C ARG A 848 -5.40 16.67 6.12
N ILE A 849 -5.68 17.74 5.36
CA ILE A 849 -7.02 18.09 4.93
C ILE A 849 -7.37 17.15 3.77
N LYS A 850 -7.98 15.99 4.11
CA LYS A 850 -8.18 14.89 3.17
C LYS A 850 -9.31 15.14 2.21
N ASN A 851 -10.39 15.79 2.70
CA ASN A 851 -11.57 16.11 1.88
C ASN A 851 -12.23 17.41 2.36
N LEU A 852 -12.58 18.26 1.41
CA LEU A 852 -13.36 19.49 1.62
C LEU A 852 -14.44 19.55 0.55
N THR A 853 -15.71 19.36 0.94
CA THR A 853 -16.84 19.36 0.01
C THR A 853 -17.83 20.46 0.38
N LEU A 854 -18.18 21.30 -0.59
CA LEU A 854 -19.27 22.27 -0.48
C LEU A 854 -20.38 21.88 -1.46
N GLY A 855 -21.57 21.56 -0.93
CA GLY A 855 -22.73 21.18 -1.71
C GLY A 855 -23.87 22.22 -1.62
N TYR A 856 -24.66 22.27 -2.67
CA TYR A 856 -25.92 23.03 -2.71
C TYR A 856 -27.03 22.22 -3.35
N THR A 857 -28.11 22.01 -2.60
CA THR A 857 -29.33 21.34 -3.09
C THR A 857 -30.37 22.37 -3.45
N PHE A 858 -30.87 22.36 -4.67
CA PHE A 858 -31.85 23.35 -5.12
C PHE A 858 -33.18 23.22 -4.37
N PRO A 859 -33.89 24.36 -4.12
CA PRO A 859 -35.20 24.35 -3.45
C PRO A 859 -36.26 23.55 -4.22
N LYS A 860 -37.05 22.73 -3.52
CA LYS A 860 -38.10 21.89 -4.13
C LYS A 860 -39.00 22.61 -5.11
N LYS A 861 -39.38 23.88 -4.83
CA LYS A 861 -40.24 24.69 -5.70
C LYS A 861 -39.62 24.95 -7.09
N TRP A 862 -38.28 25.07 -7.18
CA TRP A 862 -37.60 25.27 -8.45
C TRP A 862 -37.49 23.95 -9.21
N MET A 863 -37.15 22.87 -8.51
CA MET A 863 -37.02 21.54 -9.07
C MET A 863 -38.34 21.04 -9.67
N GLN A 864 -39.44 21.18 -8.97
CA GLN A 864 -40.78 20.82 -9.48
C GLN A 864 -41.15 21.53 -10.76
N LYS A 865 -40.79 22.83 -10.91
CA LYS A 865 -41.03 23.58 -12.16
C LYS A 865 -40.17 23.04 -13.33
N ALA A 866 -39.04 22.45 -13.02
CA ALA A 866 -38.13 21.88 -14.02
C ALA A 866 -38.32 20.36 -14.20
N HIS A 867 -39.36 19.76 -13.60
CA HIS A 867 -39.65 18.33 -13.61
C HIS A 867 -38.52 17.43 -13.01
N PHE A 868 -37.80 17.96 -12.01
CA PHE A 868 -36.83 17.19 -11.24
C PHE A 868 -37.28 16.94 -9.82
N ASP A 869 -36.99 15.76 -9.29
CA ASP A 869 -37.18 15.43 -7.88
C ASP A 869 -36.06 16.05 -7.02
N ASN A 870 -34.85 16.01 -7.49
CA ASN A 870 -33.68 16.54 -6.81
C ASN A 870 -32.61 17.05 -7.81
N ILE A 871 -32.05 18.22 -7.51
CA ILE A 871 -30.86 18.77 -8.18
C ILE A 871 -29.87 19.18 -7.10
N ARG A 872 -28.68 18.57 -7.13
CA ARG A 872 -27.59 18.95 -6.24
C ARG A 872 -26.32 19.21 -7.08
N VAL A 873 -25.64 20.32 -6.77
CA VAL A 873 -24.30 20.61 -7.28
C VAL A 873 -23.31 20.63 -6.13
N TYR A 874 -22.08 20.26 -6.39
CA TYR A 874 -21.05 20.31 -5.37
C TYR A 874 -19.68 20.59 -5.97
N CYS A 875 -18.81 21.20 -5.15
CA CYS A 875 -17.38 21.27 -5.36
C CYS A 875 -16.70 20.45 -4.28
N ASN A 876 -15.69 19.69 -4.67
CA ASN A 876 -14.91 18.88 -3.74
C ASN A 876 -13.41 19.05 -4.02
N ILE A 877 -12.61 19.15 -2.96
CA ILE A 877 -11.16 19.18 -3.02
C ILE A 877 -10.64 18.01 -2.18
N GLN A 878 -9.85 17.14 -2.80
CA GLN A 878 -9.19 16.02 -2.11
C GLN A 878 -7.70 16.33 -1.93
N ASN A 879 -7.14 15.91 -0.79
CA ASN A 879 -5.74 16.11 -0.42
C ASN A 879 -5.31 17.59 -0.52
N LEU A 880 -6.14 18.52 -0.03
CA LEU A 880 -5.92 19.96 -0.20
C LEU A 880 -4.56 20.39 0.33
N TYR A 881 -4.18 19.93 1.53
CA TYR A 881 -2.89 20.24 2.12
C TYR A 881 -2.48 19.20 3.17
N THR A 882 -1.17 18.90 3.23
CA THR A 882 -0.57 18.01 4.21
C THR A 882 0.48 18.75 5.02
N PHE A 883 0.21 18.93 6.32
CA PHE A 883 1.18 19.46 7.28
C PHE A 883 2.11 18.32 7.70
N THR A 884 3.38 18.39 7.38
CA THR A 884 4.40 17.38 7.69
C THR A 884 5.79 17.97 7.69
N LYS A 885 6.72 17.31 8.37
CA LYS A 885 8.17 17.58 8.34
C LYS A 885 8.91 16.65 7.36
N TYR A 886 8.23 15.69 6.79
CA TYR A 886 8.83 14.79 5.82
C TYR A 886 9.28 15.55 4.57
N SER A 887 10.49 15.29 4.08
CA SER A 887 11.09 16.03 2.95
C SER A 887 10.62 15.50 1.57
N GLY A 888 10.25 14.22 1.46
CA GLY A 888 9.74 13.60 0.23
C GLY A 888 8.34 14.07 -0.18
N TYR A 889 7.77 13.48 -1.21
CA TYR A 889 6.47 13.89 -1.76
C TYR A 889 5.29 13.65 -0.82
N ASP A 890 5.20 12.48 -0.20
CA ASP A 890 4.06 12.08 0.63
C ASP A 890 4.52 11.27 1.85
N PRO A 891 4.21 11.71 3.10
CA PRO A 891 4.56 10.97 4.31
C PRO A 891 3.72 9.70 4.53
N GLU A 892 2.65 9.49 3.74
CA GLU A 892 1.77 8.33 3.83
C GLU A 892 2.42 7.11 3.15
N VAL A 893 3.52 6.61 3.74
CA VAL A 893 4.31 5.49 3.24
C VAL A 893 3.87 4.19 3.91
N GLY A 894 3.43 3.23 3.14
CA GLY A 894 2.95 1.92 3.60
C GLY A 894 4.02 0.81 3.52
N ALA A 895 3.56 -0.41 3.22
CA ALA A 895 4.46 -1.54 2.98
C ALA A 895 5.42 -1.23 1.83
N SER A 896 6.66 -1.65 2.00
CA SER A 896 7.61 -1.62 0.89
C SER A 896 7.15 -2.60 -0.17
N THR A 897 7.19 -2.18 -1.36
CA THR A 897 6.65 -2.88 -2.50
C THR A 897 7.76 -3.54 -3.32
N GLN A 898 8.98 -3.22 -3.00
CA GLN A 898 10.17 -3.82 -3.57
C GLN A 898 10.75 -4.96 -2.72
N ASP A 899 10.29 -5.09 -1.50
CA ASP A 899 10.57 -6.27 -0.69
C ASP A 899 9.59 -7.39 -1.04
N SER A 900 10.03 -8.34 -1.85
CA SER A 900 9.26 -9.53 -2.22
C SER A 900 8.86 -10.39 -1.01
N SER A 901 9.51 -10.19 0.14
CA SER A 901 9.18 -10.88 1.39
C SER A 901 8.03 -10.24 2.15
N GLY A 902 7.74 -8.94 1.91
CA GLY A 902 6.74 -8.16 2.64
C GLY A 902 7.15 -7.80 4.07
N TYR A 903 8.44 -7.89 4.40
CA TYR A 903 8.96 -7.65 5.76
C TYR A 903 9.55 -6.25 5.96
N ALA A 904 9.50 -5.39 4.95
CA ALA A 904 9.84 -3.98 5.04
C ALA A 904 8.59 -3.08 4.98
N TYR A 905 8.54 -2.09 5.84
CA TYR A 905 7.44 -1.13 5.93
C TYR A 905 7.99 0.28 6.18
N GLY A 906 7.33 1.31 5.64
CA GLY A 906 7.73 2.70 5.84
C GLY A 906 8.97 3.12 5.04
N VAL A 907 9.31 2.41 3.96
CA VAL A 907 10.43 2.70 3.06
C VAL A 907 9.92 3.46 1.84
N ASP A 908 10.38 4.68 1.63
CA ASP A 908 10.05 5.50 0.46
C ASP A 908 11.20 5.51 -0.54
N ASN A 909 10.98 4.89 -1.68
CA ASN A 909 11.94 4.77 -2.79
C ASN A 909 11.45 5.44 -4.09
N GLY A 910 10.76 6.57 -3.96
CA GLY A 910 10.28 7.36 -5.10
C GLY A 910 8.94 6.86 -5.65
N ARG A 911 7.90 6.86 -4.81
CA ARG A 911 6.53 6.43 -5.21
C ARG A 911 5.82 7.48 -6.03
N TYR A 912 4.85 7.03 -6.82
CA TYR A 912 3.89 7.91 -7.48
C TYR A 912 3.14 8.73 -6.43
N PRO A 913 3.32 10.07 -6.38
CA PRO A 913 2.77 10.87 -5.29
C PRO A 913 1.25 11.08 -5.44
N SER A 914 0.56 11.18 -4.28
CA SER A 914 -0.88 11.45 -4.25
C SER A 914 -1.18 12.88 -4.69
N PRO A 915 -2.01 13.11 -5.72
CA PRO A 915 -2.32 14.44 -6.21
C PRO A 915 -3.34 15.18 -5.33
N THR A 916 -3.38 16.51 -5.46
CA THR A 916 -4.52 17.32 -5.06
C THR A 916 -5.53 17.31 -6.21
N THR A 917 -6.80 16.94 -5.91
CA THR A 917 -7.86 16.85 -6.92
C THR A 917 -8.99 17.83 -6.62
N TYR A 918 -9.30 18.68 -7.58
CA TYR A 918 -10.42 19.64 -7.54
C TYR A 918 -11.53 19.10 -8.44
N SER A 919 -12.68 18.79 -7.87
CA SER A 919 -13.80 18.25 -8.63
C SER A 919 -15.07 19.10 -8.49
N PHE A 920 -15.84 19.14 -9.56
CA PHE A 920 -17.18 19.72 -9.66
C PHE A 920 -18.14 18.62 -10.09
N GLY A 921 -19.24 18.45 -9.34
CA GLY A 921 -20.22 17.43 -9.65
C GLY A 921 -21.65 17.95 -9.64
N VAL A 922 -22.50 17.25 -10.39
CA VAL A 922 -23.95 17.47 -10.46
C VAL A 922 -24.67 16.14 -10.30
N SER A 923 -25.72 16.13 -9.47
CA SER A 923 -26.65 15.00 -9.34
C SER A 923 -28.05 15.47 -9.67
N LEU A 924 -28.69 14.83 -10.64
CA LEU A 924 -30.02 15.12 -11.14
C LEU A 924 -30.89 13.88 -10.97
N THR A 925 -32.01 14.00 -10.26
CA THR A 925 -33.01 12.93 -10.10
C THR A 925 -34.34 13.39 -10.64
N PHE A 926 -34.98 12.57 -11.47
CA PHE A 926 -36.28 12.84 -12.13
C PHE A 926 -37.07 11.54 -12.28
#